data_e39c88ecf595a8f9c54f6d6c6685011e
#
_entry.id   e39c88ecf595a8f9c54f6d6c6685011e
#
_cell.length_a   1.000
_cell.length_b   1.000
_cell.length_c   1.000
_cell.angle_alpha   90.00
_cell.angle_beta   90.00
_cell.angle_gamma   90.00
#
_symmetry.space_group_name_H-M   'P 1'
#
loop_
_entity.id
_entity.type
_entity.pdbx_description
1 polymer ?
#
loop_
_entity_poly.entity_id
_entity_poly.type
_entity_poly.pdbx_seq_one_letter_code
_entity_poly.pdbx_strand_id
1 'polypeptide(L)'
;MAENNNNRLSRRNRISQGKKSVMPGGYISRGNNSQSSGQQRRPLNGEEMRRSGTRSSGNNQRPIGANQRSSSQQRPNSQQRQNPLRQQQMGRSGGGKGPNPNNKKPNRISNPNTKKIKNSKWMKALKYGLYAASAAIIAIFFLCVFWIYQAPAFDSKILDNNSRTIVYDVNNNEIAKLGNQVGENLETADIPQQMQDAILATEDNRFFEHGAVDYRRLVGAVVSNLTSGFGSQGGSTISQQLIKRTFLDDNKSVKRKVQEAYLAYKLEQNYDKESIFTMYVNRIYYSDGVYGLKTAAKYYYNKDLDQLSLPQKALLAGIPQHPNTYNPYDNPEAAKARRDTVLYLMQYHGKITEAEAEAAKKTNIMDGIVSRSSDERVIMSSEFDSRYTGYMNQIVNELKNSKEYKDYEGDVLNLGLKIYTNLDPDIQKSVTDSVTNNSAGIKQASDVAMVVLKNDNSGIAAIYGGKNQKFNGYNIATQSKLQPGSAIKPILAYGPAIEYLNWGSDHTINDSKIQGTQIQNWDRQFHGNITINNALMMSYNIPAIKAYQEVGFNRVKEYASKVGMSVTDDSLTTPIGGSSDGYSPLQMAAAYVPFSNNGYYATPKAIKKVYDNEGKEVKSFSTDDRKQVIKDSTAYIMTSMLRNVVNGIAKNARISGADMAVKTGTTTFGQAEIDKYKFDADNYSKDSWVVGYTSNYTLAVWQGFDSIDGPTKYMTESDTQKTQILYRINMQNIVSIHRPGGFSVPKNVGSINGGVKIITESERRQIEEQQKRQQEENSKKNQNNDNNNDNNDNDNNDNNSNSSNNNNNNSNNTNSNNSRSNNNANSSRSQNSSRNSQPSTRGGNNN
;
A
#
# COMPACT_ATOMS: atom_id res chain seq x y z
N MET A 1 25.30 44.46 37.63
CA MET A 1 24.52 44.34 38.85
C MET A 1 23.65 43.15 38.64
N ALA A 2 24.17 42.01 38.98
CA ALA A 2 24.03 41.31 40.27
C ALA A 2 22.60 40.82 40.40
N GLU A 3 22.25 39.65 40.62
CA GLU A 3 22.79 38.36 41.09
C GLU A 3 21.63 37.40 41.13
N ASN A 4 21.79 36.17 40.66
CA ASN A 4 22.03 35.01 41.50
C ASN A 4 20.76 34.54 42.29
N ASN A 5 20.36 33.34 42.36
CA ASN A 5 20.98 32.02 42.51
C ASN A 5 19.89 30.97 42.62
N ASN A 6 20.03 29.87 41.91
CA ASN A 6 20.43 28.55 42.45
C ASN A 6 19.67 27.90 43.59
N ASN A 7 19.23 26.71 43.32
CA ASN A 7 19.57 25.38 43.94
C ASN A 7 18.35 24.47 44.05
N ARG A 8 18.32 23.33 43.36
CA ARG A 8 18.99 22.02 43.63
C ARG A 8 18.52 21.31 44.91
N LEU A 9 18.23 20.06 44.67
CA LEU A 9 18.33 18.85 45.53
C LEU A 9 17.07 18.44 46.26
N SER A 10 16.50 17.36 45.88
CA SER A 10 16.86 15.92 45.99
C SER A 10 16.38 15.27 47.31
N ARG A 11 15.83 14.12 47.11
CA ARG A 11 15.91 12.89 47.93
C ARG A 11 14.85 12.63 49.00
N ARG A 12 14.22 11.53 48.72
CA ARG A 12 14.19 10.24 49.47
C ARG A 12 13.17 10.06 50.59
N ASN A 13 12.38 9.05 50.33
CA ASN A 13 12.11 7.87 51.20
C ASN A 13 11.44 8.07 52.56
N ARG A 14 10.34 7.45 52.80
CA ARG A 14 10.18 6.14 53.49
C ARG A 14 8.77 5.99 54.09
N ILE A 15 8.13 4.88 53.66
CA ILE A 15 7.72 3.74 54.51
C ILE A 15 6.81 4.04 55.69
N SER A 16 5.63 3.47 55.69
CA SER A 16 5.11 2.45 56.62
C SER A 16 3.64 2.22 56.32
N GLN A 17 3.31 1.00 55.92
CA GLN A 17 2.85 -0.11 56.81
C GLN A 17 1.51 0.12 57.46
N GLY A 18 0.60 -0.73 57.12
CA GLY A 18 -0.23 -1.39 58.09
C GLY A 18 -1.49 -1.96 57.51
N LYS A 19 -1.42 -3.21 57.24
CA LYS A 19 -2.15 -4.39 57.73
C LYS A 19 -3.65 -4.49 57.38
N LYS A 20 -3.94 -5.52 56.59
CA LYS A 20 -4.63 -6.81 56.95
C LYS A 20 -6.12 -6.63 57.27
N SER A 21 -7.02 -7.37 56.73
CA SER A 21 -7.20 -8.81 56.70
C SER A 21 -8.47 -9.16 55.91
N VAL A 22 -8.42 -10.21 55.18
CA VAL A 22 -9.01 -11.53 55.34
C VAL A 22 -10.18 -11.82 54.45
N MET A 23 -9.98 -12.74 53.53
CA MET A 23 -10.97 -13.66 52.97
C MET A 23 -11.58 -14.55 54.09
N PRO A 24 -12.69 -15.28 53.90
CA PRO A 24 -12.75 -16.37 52.96
C PRO A 24 -14.14 -16.71 52.38
N GLY A 25 -14.07 -17.53 51.32
CA GLY A 25 -14.80 -18.79 51.08
C GLY A 25 -16.29 -18.67 50.84
N GLY A 26 -16.92 -19.36 49.97
CA GLY A 26 -16.76 -20.64 49.42
C GLY A 26 -18.12 -21.14 48.96
N TYR A 27 -18.14 -21.95 47.94
CA TYR A 27 -19.00 -23.08 47.66
C TYR A 27 -20.49 -22.91 47.21
N ILE A 28 -20.73 -23.36 45.95
CA ILE A 28 -21.46 -24.56 45.50
C ILE A 28 -23.00 -24.49 45.48
N SER A 29 -23.48 -24.72 44.27
CA SER A 29 -24.35 -25.81 43.79
C SER A 29 -25.81 -25.51 43.47
N ARG A 30 -26.14 -25.88 42.28
CA ARG A 30 -27.27 -26.66 41.78
C ARG A 30 -28.72 -26.30 42.16
N GLY A 31 -29.47 -26.33 41.06
CA GLY A 31 -30.76 -27.00 41.13
C GLY A 31 -31.89 -26.23 40.47
N ASN A 32 -32.15 -26.61 39.31
CA ASN A 32 -33.35 -27.27 38.77
C ASN A 32 -34.73 -26.63 38.93
N ASN A 33 -35.36 -26.55 37.79
CA ASN A 33 -36.76 -26.85 37.44
C ASN A 33 -37.87 -25.91 37.91
N SER A 34 -38.69 -25.42 37.00
CA SER A 34 -39.83 -26.06 36.40
C SER A 34 -40.73 -25.03 35.73
N GLN A 35 -41.11 -25.24 34.49
CA GLN A 35 -42.51 -25.38 34.00
C GLN A 35 -43.44 -24.23 34.35
N SER A 36 -44.21 -23.63 33.46
CA SER A 36 -45.16 -24.24 32.51
C SER A 36 -45.88 -23.18 31.69
N SER A 37 -46.23 -23.58 30.46
CA SER A 37 -47.53 -23.43 29.77
C SER A 37 -47.93 -22.02 29.32
N GLY A 38 -48.42 -21.82 28.15
CA GLY A 38 -49.06 -22.60 27.16
C GLY A 38 -49.67 -21.76 26.06
N GLN A 39 -49.73 -22.41 24.92
CA GLN A 39 -50.80 -22.39 23.93
C GLN A 39 -51.03 -21.18 23.03
N GLN A 40 -50.68 -21.35 21.79
CA GLN A 40 -51.53 -21.77 20.64
C GLN A 40 -52.30 -20.59 20.02
N ARG A 41 -52.06 -20.32 18.70
CA ARG A 41 -52.80 -20.89 17.56
C ARG A 41 -52.31 -20.28 16.23
N ARG A 42 -52.01 -21.17 15.30
CA ARG A 42 -52.21 -21.04 13.84
C ARG A 42 -53.72 -21.28 13.54
N PRO A 43 -54.27 -21.28 12.27
CA PRO A 43 -53.67 -21.07 10.95
C PRO A 43 -54.62 -20.38 9.92
N LEU A 44 -54.29 -20.49 8.65
CA LEU A 44 -55.08 -20.73 7.41
C LEU A 44 -55.10 -19.65 6.33
N ASN A 45 -54.47 -19.98 5.20
CA ASN A 45 -55.03 -20.25 3.86
C ASN A 45 -55.63 -19.04 3.11
N GLY A 46 -55.49 -18.90 1.87
CA GLY A 46 -55.28 -19.76 0.72
C GLY A 46 -55.42 -18.94 -0.56
N GLU A 47 -54.93 -19.60 -1.62
CA GLU A 47 -55.48 -19.68 -2.98
C GLU A 47 -55.43 -18.43 -3.88
N GLU A 48 -54.83 -18.57 -4.96
CA GLU A 48 -54.87 -19.25 -6.28
C GLU A 48 -55.47 -18.33 -7.36
N MET A 49 -54.82 -18.24 -8.48
CA MET A 49 -55.19 -18.59 -9.86
C MET A 49 -54.52 -17.69 -10.90
N ARG A 50 -53.68 -18.27 -11.71
CA ARG A 50 -53.81 -18.77 -13.09
C ARG A 50 -53.69 -17.80 -14.27
N ARG A 51 -52.74 -18.21 -15.11
CA ARG A 51 -52.76 -18.38 -16.60
C ARG A 51 -52.67 -17.10 -17.44
N SER A 52 -51.90 -17.03 -18.47
CA SER A 52 -51.53 -17.85 -19.65
C SER A 52 -50.50 -17.05 -20.45
N GLY A 53 -49.49 -17.53 -21.05
CA GLY A 53 -49.40 -18.39 -22.26
C GLY A 53 -48.89 -17.50 -23.37
N THR A 54 -47.86 -17.77 -24.05
CA THR A 54 -47.48 -18.53 -25.19
C THR A 54 -46.15 -18.14 -25.82
N ARG A 55 -45.32 -19.15 -26.06
CA ARG A 55 -44.51 -19.49 -27.25
C ARG A 55 -43.84 -18.38 -28.08
N SER A 56 -42.57 -18.49 -28.55
CA SER A 56 -41.88 -19.66 -29.14
C SER A 56 -40.45 -19.37 -29.51
N SER A 57 -39.60 -20.36 -29.46
CA SER A 57 -38.49 -20.76 -30.35
C SER A 57 -37.32 -19.81 -30.53
N GLY A 58 -36.09 -20.22 -30.49
CA GLY A 58 -35.41 -21.45 -30.59
C GLY A 58 -33.89 -21.25 -30.68
N ASN A 59 -33.24 -22.30 -30.34
CA ASN A 59 -31.90 -22.78 -30.75
C ASN A 59 -30.61 -22.30 -30.11
N ASN A 60 -30.13 -23.25 -29.29
CA ASN A 60 -28.80 -23.89 -29.35
C ASN A 60 -27.54 -23.09 -29.01
N GLN A 61 -26.90 -23.37 -27.92
CA GLN A 61 -25.85 -24.39 -27.71
C GLN A 61 -25.33 -24.42 -26.27
N ARG A 62 -24.95 -25.64 -25.86
CA ARG A 62 -24.72 -26.12 -24.50
C ARG A 62 -23.51 -25.53 -23.80
N PRO A 63 -23.55 -25.45 -22.47
CA PRO A 63 -22.35 -25.25 -21.63
C PRO A 63 -21.94 -26.55 -20.95
N ILE A 64 -20.62 -26.65 -20.69
CA ILE A 64 -20.01 -27.72 -19.90
C ILE A 64 -20.02 -27.31 -18.44
N GLY A 65 -20.44 -28.26 -17.59
CA GLY A 65 -20.83 -28.05 -16.24
C GLY A 65 -19.72 -27.97 -15.20
N ALA A 66 -20.07 -27.29 -14.15
CA ALA A 66 -19.45 -27.31 -12.84
C ALA A 66 -20.18 -28.30 -11.93
N ASN A 67 -19.47 -29.15 -11.24
CA ASN A 67 -20.00 -29.95 -10.15
C ASN A 67 -19.39 -29.53 -8.83
N GLN A 68 -20.23 -28.85 -8.05
CA GLN A 68 -20.14 -28.84 -6.59
C GLN A 68 -20.82 -30.10 -6.04
N ARG A 69 -20.21 -30.75 -5.06
CA ARG A 69 -20.92 -31.52 -4.05
C ARG A 69 -20.25 -31.41 -2.69
N SER A 70 -20.95 -30.76 -1.81
CA SER A 70 -20.87 -30.88 -0.35
C SER A 70 -21.66 -32.11 0.11
N SER A 71 -21.14 -32.79 1.14
CA SER A 71 -21.89 -33.42 2.26
C SER A 71 -20.90 -34.22 3.12
N SER A 72 -20.63 -33.86 4.31
CA SER A 72 -21.17 -34.14 5.64
C SER A 72 -21.32 -35.63 6.02
N GLN A 73 -20.56 -35.93 7.09
CA GLN A 73 -20.89 -36.84 8.21
C GLN A 73 -20.79 -38.36 8.05
N GLN A 74 -19.92 -38.99 8.80
CA GLN A 74 -20.10 -39.64 10.10
C GLN A 74 -19.08 -40.78 10.28
N ARG A 75 -18.43 -40.78 11.46
CA ARG A 75 -17.74 -41.95 12.03
C ARG A 75 -18.75 -42.97 12.51
N PRO A 76 -18.42 -44.27 12.68
CA PRO A 76 -17.80 -44.68 13.92
C PRO A 76 -16.81 -45.87 13.87
N ASN A 77 -15.90 -45.77 14.79
CA ASN A 77 -15.30 -46.69 15.74
C ASN A 77 -14.97 -48.18 15.41
N SER A 78 -13.72 -48.46 15.76
CA SER A 78 -13.16 -49.57 16.54
C SER A 78 -12.85 -50.91 15.88
N GLN A 79 -11.61 -51.32 15.87
CA GLN A 79 -11.04 -52.29 16.81
C GLN A 79 -9.63 -52.72 16.42
N GLN A 80 -8.83 -52.75 17.45
CA GLN A 80 -7.52 -53.32 17.58
C GLN A 80 -7.43 -54.73 16.95
N ARG A 81 -6.24 -55.05 16.39
CA ARG A 81 -5.53 -56.28 16.71
C ARG A 81 -4.03 -56.20 16.45
N GLN A 82 -3.36 -56.57 17.45
CA GLN A 82 -1.95 -56.66 17.76
C GLN A 82 -1.11 -57.48 16.79
N ASN A 83 0.16 -57.10 16.75
CA ASN A 83 1.30 -57.93 16.37
C ASN A 83 1.35 -59.29 17.06
N PRO A 84 2.12 -60.27 16.54
CA PRO A 84 3.43 -60.39 17.11
C PRO A 84 4.57 -60.77 16.14
N LEU A 85 5.75 -60.34 16.55
CA LEU A 85 7.09 -60.80 16.27
C LEU A 85 7.23 -62.31 16.31
N ARG A 86 8.11 -62.85 15.45
CA ARG A 86 8.98 -63.99 15.85
C ARG A 86 10.28 -64.00 15.06
N GLN A 87 11.32 -63.83 15.80
CA GLN A 87 12.69 -64.27 15.56
C GLN A 87 12.80 -65.81 15.50
N GLN A 88 13.80 -66.31 14.81
CA GLN A 88 14.83 -67.29 15.27
C GLN A 88 15.43 -67.96 14.05
N GLN A 89 16.71 -67.83 13.90
CA GLN A 89 17.90 -68.53 14.49
C GLN A 89 18.21 -69.84 13.82
N MET A 90 19.41 -69.84 13.39
CA MET A 90 20.39 -70.91 13.04
C MET A 90 20.13 -72.30 13.60
N GLY A 91 20.57 -73.33 12.85
CA GLY A 91 20.87 -74.68 13.39
C GLY A 91 21.36 -75.58 12.30
N ARG A 92 22.53 -75.96 12.47
CA ARG A 92 23.43 -76.83 11.72
C ARG A 92 22.96 -78.31 11.75
N SER A 93 23.48 -79.03 10.72
CA SER A 93 24.07 -80.35 10.67
C SER A 93 23.25 -81.64 10.56
N GLY A 94 23.66 -82.48 9.61
CA GLY A 94 24.00 -83.84 9.85
C GLY A 94 23.26 -84.86 9.05
N GLY A 95 23.95 -85.41 8.12
CA GLY A 95 24.29 -86.81 7.93
C GLY A 95 23.23 -87.89 7.60
N GLY A 96 23.48 -88.65 6.56
CA GLY A 96 23.17 -90.01 6.59
C GLY A 96 22.56 -90.66 5.31
N LYS A 97 23.41 -91.19 4.50
CA LYS A 97 23.43 -92.50 3.76
C LYS A 97 22.17 -93.01 3.08
N GLY A 98 22.34 -93.28 1.78
CA GLY A 98 21.55 -94.01 0.81
C GLY A 98 21.13 -95.45 1.21
N PRO A 99 20.67 -96.27 0.28
CA PRO A 99 21.28 -96.61 -1.01
C PRO A 99 20.29 -96.84 -2.21
N ASN A 100 20.89 -96.91 -3.38
CA ASN A 100 20.50 -97.43 -4.70
C ASN A 100 20.03 -98.95 -4.62
N PRO A 101 19.50 -99.64 -5.67
CA PRO A 101 19.59 -99.45 -7.09
C PRO A 101 18.36 -99.94 -7.91
N ASN A 102 18.36 -99.69 -9.15
CA ASN A 102 18.26 -100.53 -10.33
C ASN A 102 17.53 -99.96 -11.55
N ASN A 103 18.32 -99.77 -12.55
CA ASN A 103 18.24 -100.28 -13.90
C ASN A 103 16.91 -100.27 -14.69
N LYS A 104 16.95 -99.53 -15.78
CA LYS A 104 16.79 -100.00 -17.15
C LYS A 104 16.85 -98.87 -18.23
N LYS A 105 17.84 -99.01 -19.14
CA LYS A 105 17.91 -98.40 -20.45
C LYS A 105 17.17 -99.26 -21.41
N PRO A 106 16.97 -98.87 -22.76
CA PRO A 106 16.74 -97.64 -23.41
C PRO A 106 15.57 -97.68 -24.41
N ASN A 107 15.09 -96.57 -24.88
CA ASN A 107 14.60 -96.53 -26.24
C ASN A 107 14.71 -95.19 -26.89
N ARG A 108 15.44 -95.16 -28.01
CA ARG A 108 15.52 -94.08 -28.99
C ARG A 108 14.11 -93.87 -29.61
N ILE A 109 13.63 -92.63 -29.56
CA ILE A 109 12.74 -92.16 -30.62
C ILE A 109 13.02 -90.70 -30.89
N SER A 110 13.44 -90.46 -32.16
CA SER A 110 13.34 -89.29 -33.01
C SER A 110 12.90 -87.93 -32.50
N ASN A 111 13.73 -87.04 -32.81
CA ASN A 111 13.58 -85.61 -32.86
C ASN A 111 12.32 -85.18 -33.61
N PRO A 112 11.48 -84.25 -33.04
CA PRO A 112 10.71 -83.37 -33.95
C PRO A 112 10.94 -81.91 -33.59
N ASN A 113 11.34 -81.23 -34.63
CA ASN A 113 10.98 -79.84 -34.89
C ASN A 113 11.29 -78.80 -33.80
N THR A 114 12.43 -78.17 -33.95
CA THR A 114 12.61 -76.74 -33.56
C THR A 114 11.55 -75.87 -34.21
N LYS A 115 10.43 -75.65 -33.53
CA LYS A 115 9.57 -74.51 -33.83
C LYS A 115 10.39 -73.26 -33.63
N LYS A 116 10.89 -72.62 -34.71
CA LYS A 116 11.30 -71.24 -34.75
C LYS A 116 10.14 -70.42 -34.22
N ILE A 117 10.27 -69.93 -32.98
CA ILE A 117 9.37 -68.95 -32.42
C ILE A 117 9.48 -67.73 -33.30
N LYS A 118 8.38 -67.48 -34.08
CA LYS A 118 8.19 -66.24 -34.84
C LYS A 118 8.08 -65.07 -33.84
N ASN A 119 9.17 -64.55 -33.28
CA ASN A 119 9.22 -63.31 -32.48
C ASN A 119 9.37 -62.08 -33.33
N SER A 120 8.71 -62.06 -34.52
CA SER A 120 8.96 -60.95 -35.48
C SER A 120 8.15 -59.68 -35.16
N LYS A 121 6.96 -59.75 -34.63
CA LYS A 121 6.13 -58.59 -34.40
C LYS A 121 6.48 -57.87 -33.06
N TRP A 122 6.77 -58.60 -32.00
CA TRP A 122 7.10 -58.05 -30.68
C TRP A 122 8.51 -57.44 -30.68
N MET A 123 9.51 -58.06 -31.33
CA MET A 123 10.85 -57.43 -31.48
C MET A 123 10.83 -56.22 -32.37
N LYS A 124 9.94 -56.15 -33.39
CA LYS A 124 9.77 -54.93 -34.20
C LYS A 124 9.10 -53.83 -33.38
N ALA A 125 8.05 -54.14 -32.62
CA ALA A 125 7.42 -53.20 -31.69
C ALA A 125 8.38 -52.67 -30.63
N LEU A 126 9.25 -53.54 -30.06
CA LEU A 126 10.29 -53.12 -29.13
C LEU A 126 11.32 -52.19 -29.75
N LYS A 127 11.77 -52.51 -31.00
CA LYS A 127 12.71 -51.66 -31.76
C LYS A 127 12.09 -50.28 -32.08
N TYR A 128 10.84 -50.25 -32.56
CA TYR A 128 10.16 -48.98 -32.81
C TYR A 128 9.90 -48.19 -31.53
N GLY A 129 9.60 -48.85 -30.43
CA GLY A 129 9.50 -48.23 -29.11
C GLY A 129 10.83 -47.62 -28.64
N LEU A 130 11.95 -48.33 -28.85
CA LEU A 130 13.30 -47.82 -28.58
C LEU A 130 13.69 -46.64 -29.49
N TYR A 131 13.34 -46.66 -30.77
CA TYR A 131 13.57 -45.52 -31.67
C TYR A 131 12.72 -44.30 -31.28
N ALA A 132 11.45 -44.51 -30.93
CA ALA A 132 10.59 -43.45 -30.47
C ALA A 132 11.10 -42.86 -29.13
N ALA A 133 11.54 -43.69 -28.19
CA ALA A 133 12.14 -43.24 -26.93
C ALA A 133 13.46 -42.47 -27.19
N SER A 134 14.32 -42.94 -28.08
CA SER A 134 15.54 -42.23 -28.45
C SER A 134 15.23 -40.87 -29.11
N ALA A 135 14.28 -40.82 -30.04
CA ALA A 135 13.86 -39.59 -30.69
C ALA A 135 13.27 -38.59 -29.66
N ALA A 136 12.47 -39.06 -28.68
CA ALA A 136 11.95 -38.25 -27.59
C ALA A 136 13.07 -37.69 -26.70
N ILE A 137 14.07 -38.49 -26.35
CA ILE A 137 15.24 -38.05 -25.57
C ILE A 137 16.01 -36.96 -26.32
N ILE A 138 16.25 -37.15 -27.65
CA ILE A 138 16.92 -36.16 -28.50
C ILE A 138 16.10 -34.85 -28.57
N ALA A 139 14.80 -34.94 -28.73
CA ALA A 139 13.91 -33.76 -28.73
C ALA A 139 13.94 -33.00 -27.39
N ILE A 140 13.90 -33.73 -26.27
CA ILE A 140 14.04 -33.14 -24.93
C ILE A 140 15.41 -32.49 -24.75
N PHE A 141 16.48 -33.11 -25.26
CA PHE A 141 17.82 -32.53 -25.21
C PHE A 141 17.88 -31.19 -25.95
N PHE A 142 17.39 -31.12 -27.18
CA PHE A 142 17.36 -29.87 -27.94
C PHE A 142 16.46 -28.81 -27.28
N LEU A 143 15.35 -29.22 -26.67
CA LEU A 143 14.48 -28.34 -25.91
C LEU A 143 15.19 -27.77 -24.67
N CYS A 144 15.94 -28.58 -23.95
CA CYS A 144 16.76 -28.13 -22.83
C CYS A 144 17.85 -27.14 -23.28
N VAL A 145 18.56 -27.44 -24.40
CA VAL A 145 19.56 -26.52 -24.96
C VAL A 145 18.91 -25.19 -25.36
N PHE A 146 17.73 -25.21 -25.95
CA PHE A 146 16.98 -24.01 -26.30
C PHE A 146 16.59 -23.19 -25.05
N TRP A 147 16.17 -23.84 -23.97
CA TRP A 147 15.86 -23.16 -22.69
C TRP A 147 17.10 -22.60 -22.00
N ILE A 148 18.26 -23.29 -22.09
CA ILE A 148 19.56 -22.80 -21.61
C ILE A 148 19.98 -21.55 -22.39
N TYR A 149 19.80 -21.52 -23.71
CA TYR A 149 20.07 -20.33 -24.51
C TYR A 149 19.23 -19.11 -24.12
N GLN A 150 18.03 -19.35 -23.59
CA GLN A 150 17.15 -18.32 -23.08
C GLN A 150 17.40 -17.98 -21.58
N ALA A 151 18.37 -18.60 -20.91
CA ALA A 151 18.70 -18.28 -19.54
C ALA A 151 19.29 -16.87 -19.44
N PRO A 152 19.04 -16.14 -18.36
CA PRO A 152 19.71 -14.87 -18.11
C PRO A 152 21.23 -15.07 -18.08
N ALA A 153 21.97 -14.03 -18.41
CA ALA A 153 23.43 -14.05 -18.29
C ALA A 153 23.81 -14.26 -16.81
N PHE A 154 24.81 -15.14 -16.58
CA PHE A 154 25.39 -15.25 -15.25
C PHE A 154 26.34 -14.08 -15.01
N ASP A 155 25.93 -13.15 -14.14
CA ASP A 155 26.77 -12.03 -13.72
C ASP A 155 27.12 -12.19 -12.24
N SER A 156 28.41 -12.38 -11.95
CA SER A 156 28.92 -12.51 -10.60
C SER A 156 28.69 -11.26 -9.75
N LYS A 157 28.65 -10.07 -10.38
CA LYS A 157 28.41 -8.80 -9.69
C LYS A 157 27.05 -8.75 -8.99
N ILE A 158 26.06 -9.48 -9.48
CA ILE A 158 24.74 -9.59 -8.83
C ILE A 158 24.84 -10.38 -7.52
N LEU A 159 25.81 -11.32 -7.44
CA LEU A 159 26.09 -12.08 -6.21
C LEU A 159 26.94 -11.28 -5.21
N ASP A 160 27.79 -10.39 -5.70
CA ASP A 160 28.64 -9.56 -4.86
C ASP A 160 27.92 -8.29 -4.37
N ASN A 161 26.91 -7.82 -5.11
CA ASN A 161 26.15 -6.63 -4.81
C ASN A 161 24.88 -6.93 -3.98
N ASN A 162 24.97 -6.67 -2.68
CA ASN A 162 23.81 -6.37 -1.85
C ASN A 162 23.43 -4.90 -2.04
N SER A 163 22.95 -4.56 -3.22
CA SER A 163 22.67 -3.18 -3.58
C SER A 163 21.31 -2.78 -3.03
N ARG A 164 21.32 -1.90 -2.04
CA ARG A 164 20.12 -1.22 -1.57
C ARG A 164 19.49 -0.42 -2.70
N THR A 165 18.19 -0.38 -2.73
CA THR A 165 17.45 0.53 -3.58
C THR A 165 17.60 1.96 -3.09
N ILE A 166 18.04 2.86 -3.97
CA ILE A 166 18.23 4.29 -3.65
C ILE A 166 17.05 5.08 -4.19
N VAL A 167 16.50 5.95 -3.37
CA VAL A 167 15.37 6.81 -3.73
C VAL A 167 15.83 8.26 -3.79
N TYR A 168 15.43 8.93 -4.87
CA TYR A 168 15.75 10.34 -5.14
C TYR A 168 14.47 11.17 -5.16
N ASP A 169 14.55 12.41 -4.66
CA ASP A 169 13.48 13.41 -4.71
C ASP A 169 13.32 14.01 -6.12
N VAL A 170 12.42 14.99 -6.24
CA VAL A 170 12.17 15.73 -7.51
C VAL A 170 13.40 16.49 -8.01
N ASN A 171 14.33 16.85 -7.12
CA ASN A 171 15.57 17.57 -7.39
C ASN A 171 16.76 16.63 -7.63
N ASN A 172 16.55 15.31 -7.64
CA ASN A 172 17.54 14.24 -7.73
C ASN A 172 18.49 14.16 -6.53
N ASN A 173 18.10 14.66 -5.36
CA ASN A 173 18.81 14.41 -4.12
C ASN A 173 18.44 13.01 -3.60
N GLU A 174 19.42 12.29 -3.08
CA GLU A 174 19.19 11.02 -2.38
C GLU A 174 18.45 11.29 -1.06
N ILE A 175 17.30 10.63 -0.88
CA ILE A 175 16.42 10.80 0.29
C ILE A 175 16.20 9.52 1.08
N ALA A 176 16.50 8.38 0.48
CA ALA A 176 16.34 7.08 1.14
C ALA A 176 17.24 6.02 0.53
N LYS A 177 17.68 5.11 1.37
CA LYS A 177 18.23 3.81 1.00
C LYS A 177 17.30 2.74 1.55
N LEU A 178 16.55 2.09 0.67
CA LEU A 178 15.58 1.07 1.01
C LEU A 178 16.14 -0.33 0.81
N GLY A 179 15.66 -1.27 1.58
CA GLY A 179 16.14 -2.65 1.55
C GLY A 179 17.08 -2.94 2.70
N ASN A 180 17.37 -4.19 2.87
CA ASN A 180 18.22 -4.60 3.97
C ASN A 180 19.62 -4.00 3.76
N GLN A 181 20.09 -3.25 4.75
CA GLN A 181 21.51 -3.30 4.99
C GLN A 181 21.75 -4.77 5.18
N VAL A 182 22.53 -5.36 4.32
CA VAL A 182 23.18 -6.58 4.72
C VAL A 182 23.98 -6.16 5.94
N GLY A 183 23.39 -6.39 7.08
CA GLY A 183 24.14 -6.32 8.31
C GLY A 183 25.37 -7.13 8.02
N GLU A 184 26.52 -6.69 8.45
CA GLU A 184 27.82 -7.32 8.22
C GLU A 184 27.68 -8.69 7.59
N ASN A 185 28.05 -8.83 6.29
CA ASN A 185 28.02 -10.12 5.63
C ASN A 185 28.76 -11.08 6.52
N LEU A 186 28.10 -12.19 6.86
CA LEU A 186 28.83 -13.30 7.49
C LEU A 186 29.92 -13.69 6.54
N GLU A 187 31.12 -13.75 7.04
CA GLU A 187 32.18 -14.54 6.42
C GLU A 187 31.99 -16.02 6.81
N THR A 188 32.60 -16.92 6.07
CA THR A 188 32.45 -18.35 6.33
C THR A 188 32.88 -18.70 7.77
N ALA A 189 33.91 -18.03 8.28
CA ALA A 189 34.44 -18.21 9.63
C ALA A 189 33.46 -17.78 10.75
N ASP A 190 32.51 -16.89 10.44
CA ASP A 190 31.50 -16.38 11.39
C ASP A 190 30.36 -17.36 11.65
N ILE A 191 30.25 -18.42 10.84
CA ILE A 191 29.14 -19.38 10.92
C ILE A 191 29.53 -20.55 11.82
N PRO A 192 28.92 -20.64 13.03
CA PRO A 192 29.25 -21.76 13.93
C PRO A 192 28.95 -23.09 13.26
N GLN A 193 29.85 -24.10 13.43
CA GLN A 193 29.70 -25.41 12.82
C GLN A 193 28.31 -26.04 13.07
N GLN A 194 27.79 -25.92 14.29
CA GLN A 194 26.50 -26.49 14.65
C GLN A 194 25.33 -25.78 13.88
N MET A 195 25.49 -24.50 13.54
CA MET A 195 24.52 -23.79 12.71
C MET A 195 24.59 -24.22 11.24
N GLN A 196 25.82 -24.39 10.73
CA GLN A 196 26.06 -24.95 9.40
C GLN A 196 25.46 -26.35 9.30
N ASP A 197 25.70 -27.21 10.27
CA ASP A 197 25.15 -28.58 10.34
C ASP A 197 23.61 -28.58 10.36
N ALA A 198 22.97 -27.67 11.08
CA ALA A 198 21.51 -27.55 11.10
C ALA A 198 20.92 -27.18 9.72
N ILE A 199 21.53 -26.22 9.03
CA ILE A 199 21.10 -25.80 7.68
C ILE A 199 21.37 -26.95 6.70
N LEU A 200 22.55 -27.54 6.70
CA LEU A 200 22.90 -28.60 5.77
C LEU A 200 22.05 -29.86 5.97
N ALA A 201 21.82 -30.27 7.20
CA ALA A 201 20.96 -31.43 7.50
C ALA A 201 19.56 -31.27 6.95
N THR A 202 19.08 -30.03 6.86
CA THR A 202 17.72 -29.70 6.44
C THR A 202 17.61 -29.48 4.94
N GLU A 203 18.53 -28.71 4.36
CA GLU A 203 18.45 -28.24 2.99
C GLU A 203 19.24 -29.13 2.04
N ASP A 204 20.49 -29.50 2.40
CA ASP A 204 21.37 -30.24 1.50
C ASP A 204 22.54 -30.89 2.27
N ASN A 205 22.27 -32.03 2.92
CA ASN A 205 23.22 -32.66 3.83
C ASN A 205 24.52 -33.13 3.20
N ARG A 206 24.59 -33.24 1.88
CA ARG A 206 25.77 -33.63 1.10
C ARG A 206 26.30 -32.51 0.22
N PHE A 207 25.98 -31.27 0.53
CA PHE A 207 26.31 -30.09 -0.27
C PHE A 207 27.77 -30.02 -0.68
N PHE A 208 28.68 -30.39 0.19
CA PHE A 208 30.14 -30.41 -0.03
C PHE A 208 30.62 -31.66 -0.83
N GLU A 209 29.74 -32.66 -1.03
CA GLU A 209 30.12 -33.93 -1.67
C GLU A 209 29.68 -34.05 -3.15
N HIS A 210 28.79 -33.19 -3.60
CA HIS A 210 28.23 -33.25 -4.97
C HIS A 210 28.43 -31.93 -5.73
N GLY A 211 28.25 -31.92 -7.02
CA GLY A 211 28.26 -30.69 -7.85
C GLY A 211 26.95 -29.94 -7.81
N ALA A 212 26.74 -29.01 -8.73
CA ALA A 212 25.59 -28.12 -8.81
C ALA A 212 24.23 -28.82 -8.75
N VAL A 213 24.16 -30.07 -9.18
CA VAL A 213 22.97 -30.93 -9.14
C VAL A 213 23.32 -32.22 -8.44
N ASP A 214 22.59 -32.58 -7.39
CA ASP A 214 22.69 -33.89 -6.73
C ASP A 214 21.84 -34.91 -7.51
N TYR A 215 22.48 -35.68 -8.38
CA TYR A 215 21.79 -36.68 -9.21
C TYR A 215 21.17 -37.82 -8.39
N ARG A 216 21.79 -38.19 -7.24
CA ARG A 216 21.24 -39.23 -6.34
C ARG A 216 19.94 -38.74 -5.70
N ARG A 217 19.93 -37.49 -5.20
CA ARG A 217 18.74 -36.86 -4.61
C ARG A 217 17.66 -36.61 -5.68
N LEU A 218 18.06 -36.24 -6.88
CA LEU A 218 17.12 -36.03 -7.99
C LEU A 218 16.38 -37.32 -8.36
N VAL A 219 17.08 -38.46 -8.50
CA VAL A 219 16.47 -39.78 -8.74
C VAL A 219 15.56 -40.16 -7.59
N GLY A 220 16.02 -39.99 -6.34
CA GLY A 220 15.22 -40.28 -5.14
C GLY A 220 13.93 -39.44 -5.11
N ALA A 221 14.01 -38.15 -5.44
CA ALA A 221 12.85 -37.25 -5.48
C ALA A 221 11.86 -37.66 -6.59
N VAL A 222 12.34 -38.10 -7.76
CA VAL A 222 11.46 -38.60 -8.85
C VAL A 222 10.72 -39.86 -8.38
N VAL A 223 11.43 -40.81 -7.77
CA VAL A 223 10.82 -42.06 -7.27
C VAL A 223 9.80 -41.75 -6.15
N SER A 224 10.18 -40.93 -5.19
CA SER A 224 9.30 -40.53 -4.09
C SER A 224 8.04 -39.78 -4.56
N ASN A 225 8.18 -38.89 -5.54
CA ASN A 225 7.03 -38.18 -6.11
C ASN A 225 6.11 -39.11 -6.92
N LEU A 226 6.63 -40.16 -7.53
CA LEU A 226 5.82 -41.18 -8.24
C LEU A 226 5.08 -42.11 -7.27
N THR A 227 5.66 -42.39 -6.09
CA THR A 227 5.10 -43.35 -5.11
C THR A 227 4.26 -42.69 -4.03
N SER A 228 4.60 -41.47 -3.63
CA SER A 228 4.02 -40.80 -2.45
C SER A 228 3.35 -39.45 -2.78
N GLY A 229 3.24 -39.10 -4.07
CA GLY A 229 2.63 -37.89 -4.56
C GLY A 229 3.59 -36.71 -4.77
N PHE A 230 3.21 -35.76 -5.62
CA PHE A 230 4.01 -34.58 -5.97
C PHE A 230 4.33 -33.75 -4.72
N GLY A 231 5.60 -33.45 -4.51
CA GLY A 231 6.06 -32.56 -3.42
C GLY A 231 6.52 -33.29 -2.15
N SER A 232 6.55 -34.62 -2.13
CA SER A 232 6.94 -35.42 -0.96
C SER A 232 8.44 -35.29 -0.61
N GLN A 233 9.29 -34.97 -1.56
CA GLN A 233 10.73 -34.75 -1.34
C GLN A 233 11.28 -33.65 -2.23
N GLY A 234 11.96 -32.64 -1.67
CA GLY A 234 12.67 -31.57 -2.37
C GLY A 234 14.02 -32.09 -2.93
N GLY A 235 14.26 -31.85 -4.21
CA GLY A 235 15.49 -32.29 -4.89
C GLY A 235 16.44 -31.16 -5.31
N SER A 236 16.25 -29.92 -4.82
CA SER A 236 17.11 -28.78 -5.18
C SER A 236 18.32 -28.71 -4.24
N THR A 237 19.49 -28.38 -4.79
CA THR A 237 20.72 -28.13 -4.02
C THR A 237 20.76 -26.69 -3.51
N ILE A 238 21.65 -26.37 -2.56
CA ILE A 238 21.89 -25.00 -2.08
C ILE A 238 22.29 -24.08 -3.24
N SER A 239 23.19 -24.54 -4.14
CA SER A 239 23.57 -23.79 -5.35
C SER A 239 22.36 -23.44 -6.24
N GLN A 240 21.46 -24.39 -6.44
CA GLN A 240 20.22 -24.18 -7.19
C GLN A 240 19.27 -23.21 -6.48
N GLN A 241 19.17 -23.28 -5.15
CA GLN A 241 18.33 -22.38 -4.38
C GLN A 241 18.88 -20.96 -4.39
N LEU A 242 20.20 -20.76 -4.31
CA LEU A 242 20.83 -19.45 -4.44
C LEU A 242 20.55 -18.84 -5.83
N ILE A 243 20.78 -19.61 -6.89
CA ILE A 243 20.49 -19.16 -8.27
C ILE A 243 19.02 -18.80 -8.47
N LYS A 244 18.10 -19.65 -7.97
CA LYS A 244 16.68 -19.39 -8.06
C LYS A 244 16.33 -18.02 -7.45
N ARG A 245 16.89 -17.71 -6.30
CA ARG A 245 16.59 -16.47 -5.54
C ARG A 245 17.28 -15.23 -6.11
N THR A 246 18.32 -15.40 -6.93
CA THR A 246 19.15 -14.29 -7.42
C THR A 246 18.89 -13.96 -8.89
N PHE A 247 18.68 -14.99 -9.75
CA PHE A 247 18.66 -14.82 -11.20
C PHE A 247 17.34 -15.20 -11.87
N LEU A 248 16.43 -15.91 -11.17
CA LEU A 248 15.24 -16.51 -11.79
C LEU A 248 13.97 -16.07 -11.06
N ASP A 249 12.87 -16.10 -11.81
CA ASP A 249 11.53 -15.95 -11.26
C ASP A 249 11.05 -17.23 -10.55
N ASP A 250 10.00 -17.13 -9.76
CA ASP A 250 9.43 -18.28 -9.03
C ASP A 250 8.39 -19.09 -9.79
N ASN A 251 8.25 -18.84 -11.10
CA ASN A 251 7.36 -19.63 -11.97
C ASN A 251 7.74 -21.11 -11.92
N LYS A 252 6.87 -21.95 -11.37
CA LYS A 252 7.08 -23.40 -11.27
C LYS A 252 7.00 -24.06 -12.65
N SER A 253 8.07 -23.98 -13.45
CA SER A 253 8.16 -24.55 -14.78
C SER A 253 9.38 -25.44 -14.94
N VAL A 254 9.27 -26.42 -15.83
CA VAL A 254 10.43 -27.28 -16.21
C VAL A 254 11.52 -26.44 -16.87
N LYS A 255 11.14 -25.44 -17.67
CA LYS A 255 12.07 -24.48 -18.29
C LYS A 255 12.96 -23.84 -17.21
N ARG A 256 12.34 -23.26 -16.18
CA ARG A 256 13.06 -22.62 -15.07
C ARG A 256 13.99 -23.60 -14.36
N LYS A 257 13.54 -24.85 -14.13
CA LYS A 257 14.37 -25.85 -13.46
C LYS A 257 15.60 -26.24 -14.27
N VAL A 258 15.51 -26.27 -15.60
CA VAL A 258 16.67 -26.47 -16.49
C VAL A 258 17.63 -25.28 -16.44
N GLN A 259 17.11 -24.07 -16.48
CA GLN A 259 17.89 -22.83 -16.36
C GLN A 259 18.58 -22.73 -15.00
N GLU A 260 17.87 -23.08 -13.90
CA GLU A 260 18.40 -23.15 -12.55
C GLU A 260 19.60 -24.11 -12.44
N ALA A 261 19.49 -25.32 -13.01
CA ALA A 261 20.57 -26.29 -13.01
C ALA A 261 21.79 -25.80 -13.79
N TYR A 262 21.56 -25.16 -14.95
CA TYR A 262 22.64 -24.59 -15.77
C TYR A 262 23.35 -23.44 -15.07
N LEU A 263 22.61 -22.50 -14.49
CA LEU A 263 23.19 -21.36 -13.80
C LEU A 263 23.89 -21.78 -12.48
N ALA A 264 23.35 -22.79 -11.79
CA ALA A 264 24.02 -23.39 -10.61
C ALA A 264 25.36 -24.03 -10.99
N TYR A 265 25.42 -24.68 -12.16
CA TYR A 265 26.70 -25.19 -12.69
C TYR A 265 27.68 -24.03 -12.98
N LYS A 266 27.20 -22.94 -13.54
CA LYS A 266 28.01 -21.72 -13.74
C LYS A 266 28.50 -21.11 -12.43
N LEU A 267 27.65 -21.08 -11.42
CA LEU A 267 28.00 -20.61 -10.08
C LEU A 267 29.17 -21.41 -9.50
N GLU A 268 29.11 -22.74 -9.52
CA GLU A 268 30.15 -23.62 -9.00
C GLU A 268 31.44 -23.67 -9.84
N GLN A 269 31.43 -23.10 -11.05
CA GLN A 269 32.64 -22.84 -11.81
C GLN A 269 33.39 -21.58 -11.36
N ASN A 270 32.69 -20.62 -10.71
CA ASN A 270 33.26 -19.34 -10.33
C ASN A 270 33.52 -19.21 -8.81
N TYR A 271 32.86 -20.02 -7.98
CA TYR A 271 32.93 -19.93 -6.53
C TYR A 271 33.06 -21.34 -5.93
N ASP A 272 33.83 -21.45 -4.83
CA ASP A 272 33.88 -22.66 -4.03
C ASP A 272 32.60 -22.87 -3.22
N LYS A 273 32.46 -24.05 -2.64
CA LYS A 273 31.28 -24.46 -1.88
C LYS A 273 31.06 -23.62 -0.62
N GLU A 274 32.12 -23.25 0.04
CA GLU A 274 32.13 -22.41 1.24
C GLU A 274 31.58 -21.00 0.91
N SER A 275 32.08 -20.39 -0.13
CA SER A 275 31.58 -19.09 -0.63
C SER A 275 30.11 -19.17 -1.04
N ILE A 276 29.70 -20.22 -1.75
CA ILE A 276 28.30 -20.42 -2.15
C ILE A 276 27.39 -20.59 -0.93
N PHE A 277 27.84 -21.36 0.08
CA PHE A 277 27.08 -21.51 1.32
C PHE A 277 26.94 -20.18 2.06
N THR A 278 28.01 -19.42 2.16
CA THR A 278 28.03 -18.09 2.79
C THR A 278 27.11 -17.11 2.07
N MET A 279 27.17 -17.05 0.74
CA MET A 279 26.24 -16.25 -0.08
C MET A 279 24.79 -16.68 0.14
N TYR A 280 24.53 -17.98 0.28
CA TYR A 280 23.20 -18.51 0.51
C TYR A 280 22.66 -18.05 1.86
N VAL A 281 23.38 -18.23 2.96
CA VAL A 281 22.93 -17.87 4.31
C VAL A 281 22.76 -16.38 4.50
N ASN A 282 23.51 -15.56 3.76
CA ASN A 282 23.36 -14.09 3.76
C ASN A 282 22.12 -13.60 3.02
N ARG A 283 21.47 -14.44 2.18
CA ARG A 283 20.32 -14.08 1.34
C ARG A 283 19.01 -14.78 1.68
N ILE A 284 19.03 -15.71 2.64
CA ILE A 284 17.81 -16.44 3.03
C ILE A 284 16.79 -15.50 3.64
N TYR A 285 15.52 -15.67 3.26
CA TYR A 285 14.38 -14.98 3.84
C TYR A 285 13.84 -15.71 5.06
N TYR A 286 13.63 -14.97 6.16
CA TYR A 286 13.22 -15.49 7.46
C TYR A 286 11.86 -14.98 7.94
N SER A 287 10.96 -14.52 7.04
CA SER A 287 9.70 -13.84 7.36
C SER A 287 9.90 -12.37 7.82
N ASP A 288 8.80 -11.61 7.93
CA ASP A 288 8.77 -10.25 8.46
C ASP A 288 9.76 -9.28 7.79
N GLY A 289 10.13 -9.52 6.52
CA GLY A 289 11.12 -8.69 5.83
C GLY A 289 12.57 -8.96 6.24
N VAL A 290 12.83 -10.01 7.03
CA VAL A 290 14.17 -10.36 7.54
C VAL A 290 14.90 -11.24 6.55
N TYR A 291 16.06 -10.78 6.09
CA TYR A 291 16.95 -11.51 5.19
C TYR A 291 18.33 -11.67 5.84
N GLY A 292 18.95 -12.83 5.61
CA GLY A 292 20.26 -13.17 6.14
C GLY A 292 20.21 -13.76 7.56
N LEU A 293 21.07 -14.75 7.78
CA LEU A 293 21.12 -15.54 9.02
C LEU A 293 21.50 -14.70 10.24
N LYS A 294 22.48 -13.79 10.10
CA LYS A 294 22.91 -12.89 11.19
C LYS A 294 21.77 -11.95 11.60
N THR A 295 21.09 -11.36 10.61
CA THR A 295 19.92 -10.50 10.83
C THR A 295 18.80 -11.28 11.51
N ALA A 296 18.56 -12.53 11.10
CA ALA A 296 17.53 -13.38 11.71
C ALA A 296 17.84 -13.70 13.17
N ALA A 297 19.10 -13.98 13.51
CA ALA A 297 19.53 -14.22 14.88
C ALA A 297 19.29 -13.01 15.78
N LYS A 298 19.61 -11.81 15.28
CA LYS A 298 19.32 -10.55 15.98
C LYS A 298 17.81 -10.28 16.04
N TYR A 299 17.07 -10.53 14.95
CA TYR A 299 15.63 -10.30 14.90
C TYR A 299 14.84 -11.14 15.87
N TYR A 300 15.10 -12.46 15.91
CA TYR A 300 14.33 -13.37 16.74
C TYR A 300 14.85 -13.42 18.18
N TYR A 301 16.16 -13.28 18.39
CA TYR A 301 16.80 -13.59 19.68
C TYR A 301 17.64 -12.45 20.26
N ASN A 302 17.90 -11.38 19.51
CA ASN A 302 18.86 -10.32 19.87
C ASN A 302 20.23 -10.87 20.28
N LYS A 303 20.71 -11.94 19.58
CA LYS A 303 21.94 -12.66 19.86
C LYS A 303 22.80 -12.74 18.61
N ASP A 304 24.11 -12.95 18.84
CA ASP A 304 25.02 -13.41 17.81
C ASP A 304 24.87 -14.91 17.59
N LEU A 305 25.36 -15.44 16.46
CA LEU A 305 25.13 -16.82 16.06
C LEU A 305 25.75 -17.87 17.01
N ASP A 306 26.89 -17.52 17.61
CA ASP A 306 27.60 -18.34 18.59
C ASP A 306 26.84 -18.46 19.93
N GLN A 307 26.05 -17.42 20.28
CA GLN A 307 25.26 -17.36 21.51
C GLN A 307 23.92 -18.12 21.41
N LEU A 308 23.55 -18.58 20.21
CA LEU A 308 22.33 -19.34 20.02
C LEU A 308 22.45 -20.76 20.57
N SER A 309 21.43 -21.22 21.31
CA SER A 309 21.30 -22.61 21.73
C SER A 309 20.93 -23.52 20.55
N LEU A 310 21.12 -24.83 20.70
CA LEU A 310 20.77 -25.81 19.68
C LEU A 310 19.30 -25.70 19.19
N PRO A 311 18.26 -25.59 20.06
CA PRO A 311 16.88 -25.40 19.58
C PRO A 311 16.67 -24.09 18.83
N GLN A 312 17.38 -23.01 19.18
CA GLN A 312 17.33 -21.72 18.49
C GLN A 312 17.95 -21.81 17.09
N LYS A 313 19.14 -22.47 16.99
CA LYS A 313 19.77 -22.76 15.70
C LYS A 313 18.90 -23.63 14.81
N ALA A 314 18.27 -24.66 15.37
CA ALA A 314 17.35 -25.54 14.63
C ALA A 314 16.10 -24.83 14.14
N LEU A 315 15.53 -23.89 14.93
CA LEU A 315 14.44 -23.07 14.48
C LEU A 315 14.84 -22.18 13.30
N LEU A 316 15.94 -21.43 13.41
CA LEU A 316 16.42 -20.58 12.32
C LEU A 316 16.72 -21.41 11.05
N ALA A 317 17.33 -22.59 11.16
CA ALA A 317 17.53 -23.47 10.02
C ALA A 317 16.21 -23.99 9.40
N GLY A 318 15.14 -24.01 10.18
CA GLY A 318 13.83 -24.51 9.76
C GLY A 318 12.95 -23.51 9.03
N ILE A 319 13.00 -22.22 9.42
CA ILE A 319 12.13 -21.14 8.89
C ILE A 319 12.20 -21.01 7.35
N PRO A 320 13.37 -21.06 6.69
CA PRO A 320 13.51 -20.73 5.27
C PRO A 320 12.70 -21.60 4.30
N GLN A 321 12.24 -22.77 4.69
CA GLN A 321 11.44 -23.66 3.84
C GLN A 321 10.07 -23.03 3.49
N HIS A 322 9.38 -22.45 4.50
CA HIS A 322 8.13 -21.71 4.37
C HIS A 322 8.08 -20.57 5.41
N PRO A 323 8.78 -19.45 5.17
CA PRO A 323 9.06 -18.44 6.19
C PRO A 323 7.82 -17.92 6.91
N ASN A 324 6.78 -17.56 6.15
CA ASN A 324 5.54 -17.04 6.74
C ASN A 324 4.73 -18.10 7.51
N THR A 325 4.89 -19.39 7.17
CA THR A 325 4.22 -20.50 7.87
C THR A 325 4.95 -20.86 9.16
N TYR A 326 6.29 -20.80 9.14
CA TYR A 326 7.12 -21.19 10.28
C TYR A 326 7.61 -20.01 11.11
N ASN A 327 6.96 -18.85 10.94
CA ASN A 327 7.18 -17.68 11.79
C ASN A 327 6.66 -17.97 13.22
N PRO A 328 7.54 -17.99 14.24
CA PRO A 328 7.13 -18.35 15.61
C PRO A 328 6.18 -17.33 16.25
N TYR A 329 6.17 -16.08 15.80
CA TYR A 329 5.23 -15.07 16.27
C TYR A 329 3.79 -15.33 15.81
N ASP A 330 3.62 -15.83 14.58
CA ASP A 330 2.30 -16.01 13.97
C ASP A 330 1.78 -17.45 14.14
N ASN A 331 2.70 -18.45 14.09
CA ASN A 331 2.36 -19.87 14.12
C ASN A 331 3.35 -20.68 14.98
N PRO A 332 3.36 -20.50 16.30
CA PRO A 332 4.35 -21.16 17.19
C PRO A 332 4.31 -22.69 17.11
N GLU A 333 3.14 -23.29 16.92
CA GLU A 333 3.01 -24.75 16.78
C GLU A 333 3.64 -25.29 15.48
N ALA A 334 3.43 -24.60 14.36
CA ALA A 334 4.04 -24.96 13.09
C ALA A 334 5.57 -24.75 13.15
N ALA A 335 6.02 -23.66 13.76
CA ALA A 335 7.42 -23.37 14.00
C ALA A 335 8.09 -24.46 14.87
N LYS A 336 7.42 -24.91 15.95
CA LYS A 336 7.87 -26.00 16.81
C LYS A 336 7.99 -27.31 16.03
N ALA A 337 6.96 -27.70 15.29
CA ALA A 337 6.97 -28.93 14.50
C ALA A 337 8.12 -28.91 13.47
N ARG A 338 8.39 -27.77 12.87
CA ARG A 338 9.48 -27.59 11.92
C ARG A 338 10.86 -27.66 12.61
N ARG A 339 11.05 -26.97 13.74
CA ARG A 339 12.26 -27.08 14.56
C ARG A 339 12.56 -28.55 14.94
N ASP A 340 11.52 -29.26 15.40
CA ASP A 340 11.66 -30.66 15.81
C ASP A 340 12.02 -31.56 14.63
N THR A 341 11.55 -31.23 13.41
CA THR A 341 11.97 -31.87 12.16
C THR A 341 13.46 -31.64 11.88
N VAL A 342 13.95 -30.41 12.05
CA VAL A 342 15.38 -30.09 11.87
C VAL A 342 16.24 -30.87 12.85
N LEU A 343 15.87 -30.88 14.12
CA LEU A 343 16.57 -31.67 15.17
C LEU A 343 16.61 -33.17 14.85
N TYR A 344 15.51 -33.73 14.36
CA TYR A 344 15.47 -35.10 13.86
C TYR A 344 16.45 -35.34 12.70
N LEU A 345 16.46 -34.40 11.70
CA LEU A 345 17.39 -34.52 10.56
C LEU A 345 18.84 -34.37 10.98
N MET A 346 19.18 -33.51 11.92
CA MET A 346 20.51 -33.39 12.49
C MET A 346 20.94 -34.69 13.17
N GLN A 347 20.08 -35.30 13.98
CA GLN A 347 20.31 -36.63 14.61
C GLN A 347 20.45 -37.71 13.53
N TYR A 348 19.55 -37.80 12.58
CA TYR A 348 19.56 -38.79 11.50
C TYR A 348 20.85 -38.74 10.67
N HIS A 349 21.44 -37.58 10.49
CA HIS A 349 22.69 -37.37 9.78
C HIS A 349 23.91 -37.38 10.71
N GLY A 350 23.76 -37.77 11.99
CA GLY A 350 24.84 -37.91 12.94
C GLY A 350 25.53 -36.63 13.36
N LYS A 351 24.83 -35.48 13.24
CA LYS A 351 25.33 -34.14 13.61
C LYS A 351 25.13 -33.83 15.10
N ILE A 352 24.17 -34.47 15.72
CA ILE A 352 23.88 -34.42 17.16
C ILE A 352 23.49 -35.82 17.64
N THR A 353 23.61 -36.06 18.93
CA THR A 353 23.16 -37.28 19.58
C THR A 353 21.63 -37.30 19.77
N GLU A 354 21.04 -38.47 19.97
CA GLU A 354 19.63 -38.64 20.31
C GLU A 354 19.26 -37.88 21.60
N ALA A 355 20.14 -37.92 22.60
CA ALA A 355 19.93 -37.23 23.88
C ALA A 355 19.83 -35.69 23.69
N GLU A 356 20.71 -35.11 22.88
CA GLU A 356 20.69 -33.68 22.55
C GLU A 356 19.44 -33.31 21.77
N ALA A 357 19.04 -34.14 20.78
CA ALA A 357 17.83 -33.91 20.01
C ALA A 357 16.58 -33.92 20.92
N GLU A 358 16.45 -34.93 21.79
CA GLU A 358 15.28 -35.04 22.68
C GLU A 358 15.27 -33.94 23.76
N ALA A 359 16.43 -33.52 24.26
CA ALA A 359 16.52 -32.38 25.18
C ALA A 359 16.08 -31.06 24.48
N ALA A 360 16.56 -30.84 23.27
CA ALA A 360 16.22 -29.64 22.49
C ALA A 360 14.71 -29.58 22.09
N LYS A 361 14.08 -30.72 21.77
CA LYS A 361 12.62 -30.77 21.46
C LYS A 361 11.74 -30.44 22.66
N LYS A 362 12.22 -30.62 23.90
CA LYS A 362 11.48 -30.30 25.14
C LYS A 362 11.42 -28.79 25.42
N THR A 363 12.29 -27.98 24.84
CA THR A 363 12.30 -26.54 25.08
C THR A 363 11.07 -25.86 24.46
N ASN A 364 10.57 -24.81 25.12
CA ASN A 364 9.49 -24.01 24.57
C ASN A 364 10.00 -23.28 23.31
N ILE A 365 9.16 -23.20 22.27
CA ILE A 365 9.52 -22.57 21.01
C ILE A 365 9.74 -21.07 21.15
N MET A 366 9.09 -20.43 22.13
CA MET A 366 9.20 -19.00 22.40
C MET A 366 10.35 -18.65 23.35
N ASP A 367 11.11 -19.65 23.84
CA ASP A 367 12.22 -19.42 24.77
C ASP A 367 13.30 -18.54 24.15
N GLY A 368 13.49 -17.35 24.73
CA GLY A 368 14.47 -16.38 24.30
C GLY A 368 14.07 -15.58 23.04
N ILE A 369 12.87 -15.79 22.48
CA ILE A 369 12.36 -14.95 21.41
C ILE A 369 11.99 -13.59 22.00
N VAL A 370 12.55 -12.51 21.42
CA VAL A 370 12.26 -11.14 21.83
C VAL A 370 10.88 -10.69 21.34
N SER A 371 10.21 -9.81 22.09
CA SER A 371 8.89 -9.31 21.73
C SER A 371 8.90 -8.62 20.35
N ARG A 372 7.93 -8.93 19.47
CA ARG A 372 7.77 -8.28 18.15
C ARG A 372 7.65 -6.76 18.25
N SER A 373 7.23 -6.21 19.38
CA SER A 373 7.08 -4.79 19.66
C SER A 373 8.28 -4.13 20.32
N SER A 374 9.39 -4.85 20.60
CA SER A 374 10.55 -4.25 21.26
C SER A 374 11.30 -3.31 20.30
N ASP A 375 11.64 -2.13 20.78
CA ASP A 375 12.40 -1.12 20.04
C ASP A 375 13.88 -1.52 19.85
N GLU A 376 14.32 -2.59 20.52
CA GLU A 376 15.68 -3.14 20.43
C GLU A 376 15.92 -3.99 19.17
N ARG A 377 14.92 -4.16 18.31
CA ARG A 377 15.10 -4.90 17.07
C ARG A 377 15.88 -4.04 16.10
N VAL A 378 17.01 -4.52 15.68
CA VAL A 378 17.69 -4.05 14.48
C VAL A 378 16.84 -4.48 13.29
N ILE A 379 15.74 -3.77 13.07
CA ILE A 379 14.84 -4.07 11.99
C ILE A 379 15.11 -3.09 10.90
N MET A 380 15.42 -3.64 9.75
CA MET A 380 15.42 -2.99 8.47
C MET A 380 16.20 -1.69 8.46
N SER A 381 17.36 -1.79 7.99
CA SER A 381 18.25 -0.69 7.69
C SER A 381 17.82 0.15 6.49
N SER A 382 16.52 0.36 6.32
CA SER A 382 16.06 1.41 5.44
C SER A 382 16.37 2.73 6.11
N GLU A 383 17.29 3.48 5.51
CA GLU A 383 17.73 4.78 6.01
C GLU A 383 16.93 5.85 5.27
N PHE A 384 16.05 6.53 5.99
CA PHE A 384 15.37 7.72 5.49
C PHE A 384 14.78 8.51 6.65
N ASP A 385 14.51 9.78 6.41
CA ASP A 385 13.81 10.63 7.36
C ASP A 385 12.37 10.13 7.59
N SER A 386 11.97 9.97 8.84
CA SER A 386 10.64 9.48 9.24
C SER A 386 9.48 10.28 8.63
N ARG A 387 9.73 11.53 8.25
CA ARG A 387 8.77 12.36 7.50
C ARG A 387 8.36 11.75 6.16
N TYR A 388 9.19 10.91 5.58
CA TYR A 388 8.93 10.24 4.30
C TYR A 388 8.22 8.89 4.42
N THR A 389 7.94 8.40 5.63
CA THR A 389 7.38 7.06 5.85
C THR A 389 6.17 6.76 4.96
N GLY A 390 5.19 7.67 4.91
CA GLY A 390 4.00 7.52 4.07
C GLY A 390 4.32 7.44 2.59
N TYR A 391 5.29 8.23 2.17
CA TYR A 391 5.74 8.24 0.79
C TYR A 391 6.50 6.97 0.41
N MET A 392 7.40 6.50 1.28
CA MET A 392 8.15 5.25 1.08
C MET A 392 7.21 4.05 1.01
N ASN A 393 6.17 4.00 1.84
CA ASN A 393 5.14 2.96 1.75
C ASN A 393 4.42 2.96 0.40
N GLN A 394 4.17 4.13 -0.17
CA GLN A 394 3.57 4.24 -1.50
C GLN A 394 4.52 3.76 -2.60
N ILE A 395 5.81 4.07 -2.52
CA ILE A 395 6.82 3.54 -3.46
C ILE A 395 6.84 2.02 -3.43
N VAL A 396 6.89 1.42 -2.23
CA VAL A 396 6.86 -0.05 -2.08
C VAL A 396 5.60 -0.65 -2.69
N ASN A 397 4.45 0.00 -2.46
CA ASN A 397 3.18 -0.43 -3.02
C ASN A 397 3.17 -0.36 -4.56
N GLU A 398 3.69 0.72 -5.16
CA GLU A 398 3.78 0.86 -6.61
C GLU A 398 4.72 -0.18 -7.22
N LEU A 399 5.88 -0.46 -6.59
CA LEU A 399 6.82 -1.49 -7.05
C LEU A 399 6.16 -2.87 -7.01
N LYS A 400 5.59 -3.27 -5.87
CA LYS A 400 4.97 -4.60 -5.67
C LYS A 400 3.77 -4.86 -6.58
N ASN A 401 3.05 -3.80 -6.99
CA ASN A 401 1.90 -3.92 -7.89
C ASN A 401 2.26 -3.66 -9.36
N SER A 402 3.52 -3.35 -9.66
CA SER A 402 3.96 -3.13 -11.03
C SER A 402 3.96 -4.42 -11.84
N LYS A 403 3.86 -4.28 -13.15
CA LYS A 403 3.91 -5.43 -14.08
C LYS A 403 5.21 -6.22 -13.96
N GLU A 404 6.30 -5.54 -13.66
CA GLU A 404 7.65 -6.10 -13.61
C GLU A 404 7.91 -6.87 -12.32
N TYR A 405 7.32 -6.42 -11.20
CA TYR A 405 7.71 -6.94 -9.88
C TYR A 405 6.57 -7.60 -9.09
N LYS A 406 5.31 -7.59 -9.59
CA LYS A 406 4.15 -8.16 -8.89
C LYS A 406 4.26 -9.66 -8.62
N ASP A 407 5.00 -10.38 -9.47
CA ASP A 407 5.21 -11.82 -9.38
C ASP A 407 6.61 -12.16 -8.80
N TYR A 408 7.36 -11.14 -8.30
CA TYR A 408 8.65 -11.32 -7.66
C TYR A 408 8.48 -11.70 -6.20
N GLU A 409 8.88 -12.93 -5.83
CA GLU A 409 8.74 -13.45 -4.46
C GLU A 409 9.81 -12.91 -3.48
N GLY A 410 10.88 -12.29 -3.99
CA GLY A 410 11.91 -11.66 -3.19
C GLY A 410 11.49 -10.26 -2.70
N ASP A 411 12.37 -9.63 -1.91
CA ASP A 411 12.18 -8.23 -1.57
C ASP A 411 12.70 -7.33 -2.70
N VAL A 412 11.78 -6.69 -3.39
CA VAL A 412 12.07 -5.78 -4.51
C VAL A 412 13.02 -4.64 -4.12
N LEU A 413 13.10 -4.30 -2.82
CA LEU A 413 13.97 -3.27 -2.31
C LEU A 413 15.47 -3.65 -2.28
N ASN A 414 15.77 -4.95 -2.41
CA ASN A 414 17.13 -5.48 -2.47
C ASN A 414 17.66 -5.68 -3.89
N LEU A 415 16.92 -5.21 -4.91
CA LEU A 415 17.31 -5.29 -6.31
C LEU A 415 18.30 -4.21 -6.75
N GLY A 416 18.71 -3.30 -5.85
CA GLY A 416 19.63 -2.22 -6.19
C GLY A 416 19.06 -1.19 -7.16
N LEU A 417 17.74 -0.97 -7.10
CA LEU A 417 17.06 -0.03 -7.97
C LEU A 417 17.46 1.42 -7.66
N LYS A 418 17.46 2.27 -8.68
CA LYS A 418 17.51 3.73 -8.53
C LYS A 418 16.15 4.29 -8.87
N ILE A 419 15.44 4.82 -7.88
CA ILE A 419 14.06 5.28 -7.99
C ILE A 419 14.04 6.80 -7.94
N TYR A 420 13.66 7.42 -9.03
CA TYR A 420 13.42 8.86 -9.11
C TYR A 420 11.94 9.13 -8.89
N THR A 421 11.61 10.03 -7.98
CA THR A 421 10.25 10.27 -7.53
C THR A 421 9.73 11.66 -7.90
N ASN A 422 8.44 11.87 -7.64
CA ASN A 422 7.79 13.17 -7.70
C ASN A 422 7.80 13.91 -6.35
N LEU A 423 8.41 13.32 -5.29
CA LEU A 423 8.45 13.89 -3.96
C LEU A 423 9.11 15.26 -3.96
N ASP A 424 8.38 16.22 -3.40
CA ASP A 424 8.88 17.56 -3.13
C ASP A 424 9.19 17.67 -1.62
N PRO A 425 10.48 17.77 -1.23
CA PRO A 425 10.87 17.71 0.17
C PRO A 425 10.33 18.87 1.01
N ASP A 426 10.16 20.06 0.41
CA ASP A 426 9.65 21.23 1.11
C ASP A 426 8.14 21.11 1.35
N ILE A 427 7.38 20.60 0.37
CA ILE A 427 5.96 20.31 0.54
C ILE A 427 5.78 19.20 1.56
N GLN A 428 6.56 18.11 1.47
CA GLN A 428 6.49 17.00 2.43
C GLN A 428 6.80 17.46 3.85
N LYS A 429 7.80 18.31 4.00
CA LYS A 429 8.13 18.90 5.31
C LYS A 429 6.95 19.71 5.85
N SER A 430 6.36 20.58 5.03
CA SER A 430 5.19 21.37 5.43
C SER A 430 4.03 20.52 5.91
N VAL A 431 3.69 19.48 5.14
CA VAL A 431 2.60 18.56 5.43
C VAL A 431 2.84 17.83 6.76
N THR A 432 4.06 17.35 6.98
CA THR A 432 4.40 16.62 8.21
C THR A 432 4.44 17.56 9.42
N ASP A 433 5.12 18.69 9.31
CA ASP A 433 5.30 19.64 10.41
C ASP A 433 3.95 20.23 10.87
N SER A 434 3.01 20.43 9.95
CA SER A 434 1.68 20.98 10.28
C SER A 434 0.88 20.07 11.22
N VAL A 435 1.07 18.76 11.14
CA VAL A 435 0.43 17.78 12.03
C VAL A 435 1.27 17.54 13.27
N THR A 436 2.58 17.36 13.14
CA THR A 436 3.48 17.10 14.27
C THR A 436 3.46 18.24 15.29
N ASN A 437 3.48 19.48 14.79
CA ASN A 437 3.39 20.67 15.63
C ASN A 437 1.97 21.06 16.01
N ASN A 438 0.98 20.28 15.57
CA ASN A 438 -0.44 20.55 15.74
C ASN A 438 -0.84 22.00 15.38
N SER A 439 -0.33 22.50 14.26
CA SER A 439 -0.46 23.90 13.83
C SER A 439 -1.90 24.38 13.65
N ALA A 440 -2.83 23.49 13.41
CA ALA A 440 -4.27 23.77 13.28
C ALA A 440 -5.05 23.53 14.59
N GLY A 441 -4.42 23.01 15.63
CA GLY A 441 -5.09 22.64 16.90
C GLY A 441 -6.07 21.46 16.72
N ILE A 442 -5.74 20.49 15.87
CA ILE A 442 -6.59 19.31 15.61
C ILE A 442 -6.74 18.43 16.86
N LYS A 443 -7.87 17.73 16.95
CA LYS A 443 -8.15 16.80 18.05
C LYS A 443 -7.07 15.71 18.11
N GLN A 444 -6.37 15.60 19.23
CA GLN A 444 -5.23 14.71 19.35
C GLN A 444 -5.60 13.23 19.16
N ALA A 445 -6.79 12.82 19.60
CA ALA A 445 -7.28 11.46 19.46
C ALA A 445 -7.69 11.08 18.02
N SER A 446 -7.92 12.06 17.12
CA SER A 446 -8.23 11.80 15.72
C SER A 446 -6.96 11.59 14.90
N ASP A 447 -7.06 10.80 13.85
CA ASP A 447 -5.99 10.66 12.85
C ASP A 447 -6.15 11.68 11.71
N VAL A 448 -5.11 11.82 10.92
CA VAL A 448 -5.02 12.72 9.76
C VAL A 448 -4.36 11.99 8.62
N ALA A 449 -4.87 12.19 7.41
CA ALA A 449 -4.18 11.76 6.21
C ALA A 449 -4.24 12.85 5.14
N MET A 450 -3.14 13.07 4.44
CA MET A 450 -3.01 14.11 3.42
C MET A 450 -2.25 13.62 2.20
N VAL A 451 -2.68 14.09 1.03
CA VAL A 451 -1.99 13.86 -0.24
C VAL A 451 -1.92 15.16 -1.02
N VAL A 452 -0.74 15.46 -1.56
CA VAL A 452 -0.51 16.57 -2.48
C VAL A 452 -0.14 16.02 -3.85
N LEU A 453 -0.89 16.41 -4.88
CA LEU A 453 -0.64 16.05 -6.27
C LEU A 453 -0.24 17.26 -7.10
N LYS A 454 0.68 17.07 -8.03
CA LYS A 454 0.93 18.02 -9.13
C LYS A 454 -0.19 17.90 -10.15
N ASN A 455 -0.76 19.03 -10.56
CA ASN A 455 -1.92 19.01 -11.47
C ASN A 455 -1.55 18.69 -12.92
N ASP A 456 -0.32 18.91 -13.33
CA ASP A 456 0.14 18.69 -14.70
C ASP A 456 0.24 17.22 -15.09
N ASN A 457 0.62 16.35 -14.14
CA ASN A 457 0.94 14.94 -14.39
C ASN A 457 0.45 13.97 -13.31
N SER A 458 -0.33 14.45 -12.32
CA SER A 458 -0.77 13.69 -11.14
C SER A 458 0.37 13.08 -10.32
N GLY A 459 1.60 13.60 -10.44
CA GLY A 459 2.73 13.19 -9.62
C GLY A 459 2.49 13.48 -8.14
N ILE A 460 2.73 12.50 -7.29
CA ILE A 460 2.55 12.64 -5.84
C ILE A 460 3.71 13.48 -5.28
N ALA A 461 3.43 14.70 -4.85
CA ALA A 461 4.43 15.61 -4.29
C ALA A 461 4.68 15.36 -2.79
N ALA A 462 3.64 14.96 -2.04
CA ALA A 462 3.75 14.65 -0.62
C ALA A 462 2.64 13.69 -0.16
N ILE A 463 2.94 12.90 0.88
CA ILE A 463 1.99 12.02 1.57
C ILE A 463 2.20 12.11 3.08
N TYR A 464 1.11 12.33 3.81
CA TYR A 464 1.04 12.08 5.25
C TYR A 464 0.02 10.96 5.49
N GLY A 465 0.49 9.79 5.87
CA GLY A 465 -0.30 8.55 5.84
C GLY A 465 -0.97 8.15 7.16
N GLY A 466 -0.90 9.01 8.19
CA GLY A 466 -1.42 8.76 9.53
C GLY A 466 -0.40 9.10 10.62
N LYS A 467 -0.87 9.37 11.84
CA LYS A 467 -0.02 9.78 12.98
C LYS A 467 0.95 8.70 13.45
N ASN A 468 0.54 7.43 13.37
CA ASN A 468 1.31 6.28 13.88
C ASN A 468 1.82 5.38 12.75
N GLN A 469 2.07 5.96 11.59
CA GLN A 469 2.47 5.21 10.43
C GLN A 469 3.86 4.60 10.59
N LYS A 470 3.98 3.31 10.30
CA LYS A 470 5.25 2.58 10.25
C LYS A 470 5.63 2.26 8.81
N PHE A 471 6.92 2.09 8.56
CA PHE A 471 7.39 1.60 7.26
C PHE A 471 6.85 0.17 7.01
N ASN A 472 6.42 -0.10 5.77
CA ASN A 472 5.66 -1.30 5.39
C ASN A 472 4.34 -1.49 6.14
N GLY A 473 3.86 -0.47 6.88
CA GLY A 473 2.57 -0.48 7.55
C GLY A 473 1.44 0.09 6.69
N TYR A 474 0.23 0.04 7.24
CA TYR A 474 -0.98 0.57 6.60
C TYR A 474 -0.89 2.09 6.41
N ASN A 475 -1.23 2.56 5.20
CA ASN A 475 -1.20 3.96 4.81
C ASN A 475 -2.62 4.48 4.59
N ILE A 476 -3.16 5.23 5.53
CA ILE A 476 -4.52 5.79 5.45
C ILE A 476 -4.67 6.65 4.19
N ALA A 477 -3.64 7.42 3.83
CA ALA A 477 -3.70 8.33 2.69
C ALA A 477 -3.91 7.64 1.34
N THR A 478 -3.51 6.36 1.20
CA THR A 478 -3.50 5.65 -0.09
C THR A 478 -4.27 4.34 -0.12
N GLN A 479 -4.50 3.71 1.05
CA GLN A 479 -5.10 2.37 1.14
C GLN A 479 -6.47 2.34 1.80
N SER A 480 -6.88 3.44 2.45
CA SER A 480 -8.16 3.50 3.17
C SER A 480 -9.36 3.52 2.23
N LYS A 481 -10.50 3.12 2.79
CA LYS A 481 -11.83 3.23 2.18
C LYS A 481 -12.73 4.03 3.09
N LEU A 482 -12.62 5.35 3.02
CA LEU A 482 -13.32 6.30 3.87
C LEU A 482 -14.48 6.96 3.12
N GLN A 483 -15.58 7.19 3.80
CA GLN A 483 -16.72 7.89 3.21
C GLN A 483 -16.36 9.37 2.98
N PRO A 484 -16.49 9.90 1.75
CA PRO A 484 -16.05 11.26 1.43
C PRO A 484 -17.05 12.35 1.86
N GLY A 485 -18.27 11.99 2.24
CA GLY A 485 -19.34 12.94 2.51
C GLY A 485 -19.53 13.90 1.34
N SER A 486 -19.89 15.13 1.64
CA SER A 486 -20.16 16.16 0.61
C SER A 486 -18.97 16.53 -0.29
N ALA A 487 -17.74 16.07 0.00
CA ALA A 487 -16.61 16.26 -0.89
C ALA A 487 -16.77 15.50 -2.22
N ILE A 488 -17.68 14.53 -2.29
CA ILE A 488 -17.96 13.78 -3.52
C ILE A 488 -18.87 14.52 -4.52
N LYS A 489 -19.64 15.54 -4.10
CA LYS A 489 -20.64 16.24 -4.93
C LYS A 489 -20.13 16.77 -6.26
N PRO A 490 -18.92 17.34 -6.36
CA PRO A 490 -18.35 17.74 -7.64
C PRO A 490 -18.17 16.57 -8.61
N ILE A 491 -17.90 15.37 -8.11
CA ILE A 491 -17.59 14.19 -8.90
C ILE A 491 -18.86 13.42 -9.30
N LEU A 492 -19.81 13.23 -8.38
CA LEU A 492 -20.96 12.35 -8.61
C LEU A 492 -22.28 13.09 -8.88
N ALA A 493 -22.33 14.41 -8.68
CA ALA A 493 -23.54 15.20 -8.93
C ALA A 493 -23.33 16.24 -10.01
N TYR A 494 -22.60 17.30 -9.70
CA TYR A 494 -22.55 18.49 -10.57
C TYR A 494 -21.60 18.34 -11.77
N GLY A 495 -20.45 17.64 -11.61
CA GLY A 495 -19.53 17.39 -12.73
C GLY A 495 -20.19 16.64 -13.88
N PRO A 496 -20.85 15.49 -13.61
CA PRO A 496 -21.64 14.79 -14.63
C PRO A 496 -22.78 15.62 -15.22
N ALA A 497 -23.47 16.45 -14.43
CA ALA A 497 -24.53 17.31 -14.92
C ALA A 497 -24.00 18.37 -15.91
N ILE A 498 -22.87 19.00 -15.61
CA ILE A 498 -22.21 19.94 -16.52
C ILE A 498 -21.72 19.20 -17.78
N GLU A 499 -21.12 18.02 -17.64
CA GLU A 499 -20.53 17.26 -18.74
C GLU A 499 -21.56 16.76 -19.75
N TYR A 500 -22.66 16.15 -19.25
CA TYR A 500 -23.63 15.45 -20.09
C TYR A 500 -24.89 16.24 -20.41
N LEU A 501 -25.26 17.16 -19.51
CA LEU A 501 -26.47 17.97 -19.67
C LEU A 501 -26.17 19.44 -20.10
N ASN A 502 -24.86 19.80 -20.19
CA ASN A 502 -24.36 21.13 -20.52
C ASN A 502 -24.88 22.24 -19.59
N TRP A 503 -25.03 21.92 -18.29
CA TRP A 503 -25.46 22.93 -17.32
C TRP A 503 -24.40 24.01 -17.13
N GLY A 504 -24.84 25.26 -17.04
CA GLY A 504 -24.07 26.39 -16.56
C GLY A 504 -24.11 26.45 -15.02
N SER A 505 -23.24 27.24 -14.41
CA SER A 505 -23.26 27.48 -12.97
C SER A 505 -24.53 28.17 -12.47
N ASP A 506 -25.24 28.84 -13.37
CA ASP A 506 -26.53 29.53 -13.20
C ASP A 506 -27.74 28.59 -13.37
N HIS A 507 -27.51 27.32 -13.75
CA HIS A 507 -28.63 26.37 -13.88
C HIS A 507 -29.38 26.27 -12.55
N THR A 508 -30.72 26.38 -12.63
CA THR A 508 -31.59 26.42 -11.46
C THR A 508 -32.16 25.06 -11.18
N ILE A 509 -32.03 24.61 -9.96
CA ILE A 509 -32.57 23.34 -9.48
C ILE A 509 -33.49 23.59 -8.29
N ASN A 510 -34.58 22.82 -8.21
CA ASN A 510 -35.54 22.97 -7.11
C ASN A 510 -35.11 22.22 -5.86
N ASP A 511 -34.77 22.97 -4.81
CA ASP A 511 -34.47 22.45 -3.49
C ASP A 511 -35.74 22.26 -2.68
N SER A 512 -36.38 21.11 -2.84
CA SER A 512 -37.63 20.72 -2.16
C SER A 512 -37.54 19.26 -1.72
N LYS A 513 -38.33 18.88 -0.70
CA LYS A 513 -38.35 17.51 -0.15
C LYS A 513 -38.45 16.43 -1.23
N ILE A 514 -37.62 15.41 -1.14
CA ILE A 514 -37.71 14.21 -1.95
C ILE A 514 -38.77 13.29 -1.31
N GLN A 515 -39.86 13.01 -2.05
CA GLN A 515 -40.96 12.20 -1.57
C GLN A 515 -40.49 10.79 -1.14
N GLY A 516 -41.05 10.28 -0.04
CA GLY A 516 -40.70 8.97 0.49
C GLY A 516 -39.36 8.88 1.24
N THR A 517 -38.66 10.01 1.46
CA THR A 517 -37.39 10.04 2.19
C THR A 517 -37.41 11.02 3.37
N GLN A 518 -36.47 10.80 4.30
CA GLN A 518 -36.18 11.74 5.39
C GLN A 518 -34.90 12.55 5.12
N ILE A 519 -34.36 12.48 3.90
CA ILE A 519 -33.13 13.19 3.56
C ILE A 519 -33.41 14.71 3.54
N GLN A 520 -32.53 15.46 4.18
CA GLN A 520 -32.64 16.92 4.33
C GLN A 520 -31.30 17.58 4.01
N ASN A 521 -31.33 18.90 3.81
CA ASN A 521 -30.13 19.70 3.86
C ASN A 521 -29.58 19.77 5.29
N TRP A 522 -28.30 20.13 5.45
CA TRP A 522 -27.66 20.21 6.77
C TRP A 522 -28.28 21.25 7.72
N ASP A 523 -28.88 22.33 7.14
CA ASP A 523 -29.60 23.38 7.86
C ASP A 523 -31.11 23.05 8.06
N ARG A 524 -31.55 21.84 7.65
CA ARG A 524 -32.93 21.33 7.75
C ARG A 524 -33.95 22.18 7.04
N GLN A 525 -33.53 23.05 6.10
CA GLN A 525 -34.39 23.90 5.30
C GLN A 525 -34.39 23.49 3.83
N PHE A 526 -35.45 23.88 3.11
CA PHE A 526 -35.58 23.74 1.67
C PHE A 526 -35.66 25.19 1.08
N HIS A 527 -34.85 25.45 0.04
CA HIS A 527 -34.59 26.80 -0.44
C HIS A 527 -35.29 27.12 -1.76
N GLY A 528 -36.19 26.22 -2.23
CA GLY A 528 -36.92 26.43 -3.51
C GLY A 528 -35.96 26.38 -4.71
N ASN A 529 -36.18 27.26 -5.67
CA ASN A 529 -35.35 27.33 -6.88
C ASN A 529 -34.05 28.08 -6.57
N ILE A 530 -32.92 27.35 -6.60
CA ILE A 530 -31.58 27.92 -6.39
C ILE A 530 -30.65 27.50 -7.52
N THR A 531 -29.62 28.27 -7.78
CA THR A 531 -28.58 27.90 -8.75
C THR A 531 -27.71 26.77 -8.21
N ILE A 532 -27.21 25.94 -9.12
CA ILE A 532 -26.26 24.87 -8.71
C ILE A 532 -24.98 25.45 -8.12
N ASN A 533 -24.57 26.66 -8.50
CA ASN A 533 -23.49 27.40 -7.87
C ASN A 533 -23.74 27.64 -6.38
N ASN A 534 -24.92 28.17 -6.03
CA ASN A 534 -25.30 28.44 -4.66
C ASN A 534 -25.50 27.12 -3.88
N ALA A 535 -26.09 26.10 -4.52
CA ALA A 535 -26.26 24.78 -3.93
C ALA A 535 -24.92 24.12 -3.56
N LEU A 536 -23.90 24.23 -4.43
CA LEU A 536 -22.56 23.71 -4.16
C LEU A 536 -21.82 24.56 -3.12
N MET A 537 -21.96 25.91 -3.20
CA MET A 537 -21.34 26.85 -2.26
C MET A 537 -21.80 26.59 -0.82
N MET A 538 -23.06 26.32 -0.62
CA MET A 538 -23.67 26.00 0.68
C MET A 538 -23.67 24.49 0.96
N SER A 539 -23.25 23.67 0.01
CA SER A 539 -23.20 22.22 0.13
C SER A 539 -24.55 21.54 0.43
N TYR A 540 -25.64 22.06 -0.13
CA TYR A 540 -26.96 21.47 0.08
C TYR A 540 -27.05 20.05 -0.50
N ASN A 541 -27.79 19.17 0.16
CA ASN A 541 -27.89 17.76 -0.19
C ASN A 541 -28.91 17.48 -1.28
N ILE A 542 -30.10 18.08 -1.14
CA ILE A 542 -31.23 17.81 -2.04
C ILE A 542 -30.90 18.19 -3.49
N PRO A 543 -30.32 19.37 -3.79
CA PRO A 543 -29.94 19.71 -5.15
C PRO A 543 -28.94 18.75 -5.76
N ALA A 544 -27.97 18.25 -4.96
CA ALA A 544 -26.98 17.28 -5.43
C ALA A 544 -27.61 15.93 -5.78
N ILE A 545 -28.57 15.45 -4.97
CA ILE A 545 -29.31 14.23 -5.25
C ILE A 545 -30.14 14.37 -6.53
N LYS A 546 -30.84 15.49 -6.70
CA LYS A 546 -31.65 15.72 -7.90
C LYS A 546 -30.80 15.84 -9.17
N ALA A 547 -29.65 16.51 -9.09
CA ALA A 547 -28.67 16.54 -10.19
C ALA A 547 -28.20 15.13 -10.58
N TYR A 548 -27.87 14.30 -9.58
CA TYR A 548 -27.52 12.91 -9.80
C TYR A 548 -28.63 12.09 -10.47
N GLN A 549 -29.88 12.25 -10.00
CA GLN A 549 -31.04 11.56 -10.58
C GLN A 549 -31.29 12.01 -12.04
N GLU A 550 -31.11 13.28 -12.35
CA GLU A 550 -31.32 13.80 -13.70
C GLU A 550 -30.25 13.32 -14.69
N VAL A 551 -29.00 13.19 -14.24
CA VAL A 551 -27.90 12.59 -15.02
C VAL A 551 -28.11 11.09 -15.22
N GLY A 552 -28.52 10.38 -14.18
CA GLY A 552 -28.70 8.93 -14.13
C GLY A 552 -27.42 8.17 -13.81
N PHE A 553 -27.59 7.09 -13.05
CA PHE A 553 -26.50 6.28 -12.47
C PHE A 553 -25.42 5.85 -13.47
N ASN A 554 -25.82 5.34 -14.65
CA ASN A 554 -24.85 4.82 -15.63
C ASN A 554 -23.88 5.90 -16.12
N ARG A 555 -24.36 7.14 -16.36
CA ARG A 555 -23.51 8.26 -16.77
C ARG A 555 -22.61 8.73 -15.61
N VAL A 556 -23.16 8.76 -14.39
CA VAL A 556 -22.36 9.09 -13.21
C VAL A 556 -21.26 8.06 -12.98
N LYS A 557 -21.57 6.77 -13.09
CA LYS A 557 -20.59 5.68 -12.99
C LYS A 557 -19.51 5.78 -14.06
N GLU A 558 -19.90 6.07 -15.31
CA GLU A 558 -18.96 6.30 -16.41
C GLU A 558 -18.03 7.49 -16.11
N TYR A 559 -18.61 8.63 -15.68
CA TYR A 559 -17.85 9.83 -15.33
C TYR A 559 -16.86 9.56 -14.20
N ALA A 560 -17.31 8.92 -13.12
CA ALA A 560 -16.46 8.54 -11.99
C ALA A 560 -15.29 7.65 -12.42
N SER A 561 -15.55 6.66 -13.30
CA SER A 561 -14.49 5.78 -13.80
C SER A 561 -13.41 6.51 -14.60
N LYS A 562 -13.78 7.57 -15.33
CA LYS A 562 -12.85 8.40 -16.10
C LYS A 562 -11.86 9.16 -15.20
N VAL A 563 -12.26 9.47 -13.97
CA VAL A 563 -11.43 10.15 -12.97
C VAL A 563 -10.87 9.19 -11.91
N GLY A 564 -10.81 7.89 -12.23
CA GLY A 564 -10.17 6.86 -11.41
C GLY A 564 -10.98 6.37 -10.21
N MET A 565 -12.30 6.63 -10.17
CA MET A 565 -13.18 6.21 -9.08
C MET A 565 -14.13 5.10 -9.52
N SER A 566 -14.38 4.13 -8.63
CA SER A 566 -15.39 3.09 -8.82
C SER A 566 -16.63 3.44 -8.02
N VAL A 567 -17.80 3.40 -8.65
CA VAL A 567 -19.10 3.59 -8.00
C VAL A 567 -19.92 2.33 -8.23
N THR A 568 -20.34 1.68 -7.15
CA THR A 568 -21.08 0.42 -7.19
C THR A 568 -22.48 0.56 -6.61
N ASP A 569 -22.71 1.53 -5.74
CA ASP A 569 -23.96 1.79 -5.04
C ASP A 569 -24.78 2.87 -5.75
N ASP A 570 -26.02 2.53 -6.16
CA ASP A 570 -27.01 3.44 -6.77
C ASP A 570 -28.06 3.87 -5.74
N SER A 571 -27.63 4.34 -4.58
CA SER A 571 -28.52 4.89 -3.56
C SER A 571 -28.66 6.41 -3.68
N LEU A 572 -29.74 6.96 -3.11
CA LEU A 572 -29.93 8.41 -3.03
C LEU A 572 -28.84 9.12 -2.22
N THR A 573 -28.12 8.40 -1.36
CA THR A 573 -27.04 8.96 -0.55
C THR A 573 -25.70 8.92 -1.26
N THR A 574 -25.57 8.18 -2.36
CA THR A 574 -24.33 8.08 -3.15
C THR A 574 -23.77 9.44 -3.57
N PRO A 575 -24.54 10.37 -4.18
CA PRO A 575 -24.03 11.67 -4.62
C PRO A 575 -23.69 12.63 -3.47
N ILE A 576 -24.05 12.31 -2.24
CA ILE A 576 -23.71 13.08 -1.04
C ILE A 576 -22.68 12.39 -0.14
N GLY A 577 -22.13 11.24 -0.58
CA GLY A 577 -21.05 10.51 0.06
C GLY A 577 -21.45 9.58 1.19
N GLY A 578 -22.72 9.15 1.21
CA GLY A 578 -23.25 8.19 2.17
C GLY A 578 -23.35 6.76 1.65
N SER A 579 -22.64 6.43 0.55
CA SER A 579 -22.65 5.09 -0.02
C SER A 579 -21.70 4.14 0.72
N SER A 580 -21.82 2.84 0.42
CA SER A 580 -20.88 1.80 0.88
C SER A 580 -19.50 1.91 0.22
N ASP A 581 -19.42 2.63 -0.91
CA ASP A 581 -18.16 2.91 -1.60
C ASP A 581 -17.34 3.91 -0.77
N GLY A 582 -16.13 3.53 -0.41
CA GLY A 582 -15.18 4.39 0.29
C GLY A 582 -13.96 4.72 -0.57
N TYR A 583 -13.34 5.85 -0.30
CA TYR A 583 -12.21 6.35 -1.08
C TYR A 583 -11.08 6.82 -0.19
N SER A 584 -9.84 6.66 -0.66
CA SER A 584 -8.67 7.21 0.02
C SER A 584 -8.47 8.70 -0.30
N PRO A 585 -7.72 9.45 0.53
CA PRO A 585 -7.28 10.80 0.21
C PRO A 585 -6.59 10.91 -1.16
N LEU A 586 -5.80 9.90 -1.56
CA LEU A 586 -5.19 9.85 -2.88
C LEU A 586 -6.22 9.80 -4.01
N GLN A 587 -7.23 8.94 -3.89
CA GLN A 587 -8.30 8.85 -4.89
C GLN A 587 -9.13 10.13 -4.96
N MET A 588 -9.43 10.74 -3.82
CA MET A 588 -10.16 12.01 -3.77
C MET A 588 -9.35 13.14 -4.39
N ALA A 589 -8.04 13.26 -4.08
CA ALA A 589 -7.19 14.25 -4.72
C ALA A 589 -7.12 14.05 -6.24
N ALA A 590 -6.90 12.82 -6.70
CA ALA A 590 -6.80 12.47 -8.11
C ALA A 590 -8.06 12.82 -8.91
N ALA A 591 -9.25 12.58 -8.33
CA ALA A 591 -10.52 12.87 -8.97
C ALA A 591 -10.79 14.38 -9.14
N TYR A 592 -10.10 15.23 -8.36
CA TYR A 592 -10.19 16.69 -8.48
C TYR A 592 -9.18 17.29 -9.47
N VAL A 593 -8.08 16.61 -9.77
CA VAL A 593 -7.04 17.09 -10.69
C VAL A 593 -7.61 17.52 -12.05
N PRO A 594 -8.55 16.80 -12.71
CA PRO A 594 -9.09 17.22 -14.00
C PRO A 594 -9.76 18.60 -13.99
N PHE A 595 -10.31 19.04 -12.86
CA PHE A 595 -10.91 20.36 -12.75
C PHE A 595 -9.88 21.49 -12.83
N SER A 596 -8.65 21.24 -12.39
CA SER A 596 -7.58 22.24 -12.34
C SER A 596 -6.74 22.33 -13.62
N ASN A 597 -6.80 21.31 -14.50
CA ASN A 597 -5.90 21.19 -15.64
C ASN A 597 -6.61 20.91 -16.98
N ASN A 598 -7.74 21.58 -17.22
CA ASN A 598 -8.50 21.52 -18.49
C ASN A 598 -9.04 20.11 -18.81
N GLY A 599 -9.37 19.34 -17.79
CA GLY A 599 -10.03 18.05 -17.95
C GLY A 599 -9.10 16.84 -18.13
N TYR A 600 -7.80 17.01 -17.96
CA TYR A 600 -6.84 15.91 -18.07
C TYR A 600 -6.70 15.13 -16.78
N TYR A 601 -6.60 13.81 -16.89
CA TYR A 601 -6.35 12.86 -15.82
C TYR A 601 -5.14 12.01 -16.15
N ALA A 602 -4.32 11.75 -15.15
CA ALA A 602 -3.30 10.71 -15.15
C ALA A 602 -3.40 9.91 -13.86
N THR A 603 -3.00 8.65 -13.88
CA THR A 603 -2.92 7.84 -12.66
C THR A 603 -1.88 8.44 -11.71
N PRO A 604 -2.23 8.70 -10.44
CA PRO A 604 -1.25 9.23 -9.48
C PRO A 604 -0.06 8.30 -9.28
N LYS A 605 1.15 8.86 -9.31
CA LYS A 605 2.39 8.09 -9.17
C LYS A 605 3.37 8.80 -8.23
N ALA A 606 3.89 8.06 -7.26
CA ALA A 606 5.05 8.48 -6.47
C ALA A 606 6.32 8.32 -7.31
N ILE A 607 6.42 7.21 -8.03
CA ILE A 607 7.57 6.87 -8.87
C ILE A 607 7.47 7.57 -10.22
N LYS A 608 8.53 8.30 -10.58
CA LYS A 608 8.67 8.96 -11.89
C LYS A 608 9.46 8.09 -12.87
N LYS A 609 10.55 7.48 -12.41
CA LYS A 609 11.43 6.60 -13.18
C LYS A 609 12.11 5.59 -12.28
N VAL A 610 12.40 4.42 -12.83
CA VAL A 610 13.18 3.37 -12.18
C VAL A 610 14.31 2.95 -13.12
N TYR A 611 15.50 2.82 -12.58
CA TYR A 611 16.62 2.15 -13.25
C TYR A 611 16.99 0.91 -12.44
N ASP A 612 17.31 -0.17 -13.10
CA ASP A 612 17.84 -1.37 -12.47
C ASP A 612 19.31 -1.17 -12.04
N ASN A 613 19.89 -2.19 -11.43
CA ASN A 613 21.28 -2.16 -10.98
C ASN A 613 22.30 -2.07 -12.10
N GLU A 614 21.91 -2.41 -13.35
CA GLU A 614 22.74 -2.25 -14.55
C GLU A 614 22.63 -0.83 -15.15
N GLY A 615 21.77 0.02 -14.60
CA GLY A 615 21.49 1.37 -15.08
C GLY A 615 20.55 1.44 -16.26
N LYS A 616 19.83 0.37 -16.55
CA LYS A 616 18.83 0.31 -17.61
C LYS A 616 17.47 0.79 -17.08
N GLU A 617 16.80 1.62 -17.85
CA GLU A 617 15.49 2.15 -17.48
C GLU A 617 14.39 1.08 -17.57
N VAL A 618 13.63 0.93 -16.48
CA VAL A 618 12.41 0.10 -16.39
C VAL A 618 11.24 0.92 -16.92
N LYS A 619 10.98 0.82 -18.22
CA LYS A 619 10.11 1.73 -18.98
C LYS A 619 8.65 1.79 -18.53
N SER A 620 8.13 0.78 -17.86
CA SER A 620 6.75 0.79 -17.38
C SER A 620 6.46 1.89 -16.36
N PHE A 621 7.47 2.34 -15.62
CA PHE A 621 7.32 3.42 -14.65
C PHE A 621 7.32 4.82 -15.28
N SER A 622 7.97 4.99 -16.44
CA SER A 622 8.05 6.27 -17.16
C SER A 622 6.97 6.51 -18.21
N THR A 623 5.96 5.63 -18.29
CA THR A 623 4.87 5.76 -19.25
C THR A 623 3.94 6.91 -18.85
N ASP A 624 3.74 7.87 -19.75
CA ASP A 624 2.73 8.92 -19.63
C ASP A 624 1.36 8.34 -20.03
N ASP A 625 0.42 8.30 -19.07
CA ASP A 625 -0.96 7.84 -19.26
C ASP A 625 -1.97 9.00 -19.23
N ARG A 626 -1.48 10.25 -19.28
CA ARG A 626 -2.31 11.46 -19.26
C ARG A 626 -3.23 11.54 -20.47
N LYS A 627 -4.51 11.70 -20.21
CA LYS A 627 -5.55 11.86 -21.24
C LYS A 627 -6.62 12.83 -20.78
N GLN A 628 -7.23 13.54 -21.72
CA GLN A 628 -8.42 14.33 -21.43
C GLN A 628 -9.62 13.40 -21.20
N VAL A 629 -10.23 13.50 -20.02
CA VAL A 629 -11.31 12.62 -19.57
C VAL A 629 -12.66 13.34 -19.44
N ILE A 630 -12.62 14.64 -19.24
CA ILE A 630 -13.78 15.55 -19.24
C ILE A 630 -13.49 16.75 -20.11
N LYS A 631 -14.53 17.46 -20.56
CA LYS A 631 -14.36 18.69 -21.33
C LYS A 631 -13.64 19.76 -20.51
N ASP A 632 -12.84 20.57 -21.17
CA ASP A 632 -12.22 21.76 -20.57
C ASP A 632 -13.27 22.76 -20.04
N SER A 633 -14.38 22.90 -20.74
CA SER A 633 -15.53 23.70 -20.31
C SER A 633 -16.14 23.18 -19.01
N THR A 634 -16.29 21.83 -18.87
CA THR A 634 -16.77 21.21 -17.63
C THR A 634 -15.81 21.48 -16.48
N ALA A 635 -14.51 21.31 -16.73
CA ALA A 635 -13.47 21.56 -15.74
C ALA A 635 -13.50 23.00 -15.23
N TYR A 636 -13.61 24.00 -16.15
CA TYR A 636 -13.63 25.40 -15.76
C TYR A 636 -14.94 25.85 -15.09
N ILE A 637 -16.11 25.41 -15.58
CA ILE A 637 -17.39 25.69 -14.92
C ILE A 637 -17.40 25.16 -13.50
N MET A 638 -16.94 23.91 -13.29
CA MET A 638 -16.81 23.32 -11.94
C MET A 638 -15.83 24.12 -11.09
N THR A 639 -14.68 24.50 -11.63
CA THR A 639 -13.68 25.33 -10.93
C THR A 639 -14.29 26.67 -10.50
N SER A 640 -15.07 27.34 -11.38
CA SER A 640 -15.72 28.58 -11.04
C SER A 640 -16.70 28.46 -9.88
N MET A 641 -17.42 27.33 -9.80
CA MET A 641 -18.34 27.04 -8.68
C MET A 641 -17.57 26.74 -7.40
N LEU A 642 -16.48 25.95 -7.48
CA LEU A 642 -15.66 25.58 -6.33
C LEU A 642 -14.87 26.76 -5.75
N ARG A 643 -14.52 27.78 -6.57
CA ARG A 643 -13.96 29.06 -6.12
C ARG A 643 -14.90 29.81 -5.18
N ASN A 644 -16.23 29.66 -5.35
CA ASN A 644 -17.21 30.32 -4.48
C ASN A 644 -17.42 29.62 -3.14
N VAL A 645 -17.01 28.37 -2.97
CA VAL A 645 -17.22 27.59 -1.72
C VAL A 645 -16.53 28.25 -0.51
N VAL A 646 -15.41 28.97 -0.71
CA VAL A 646 -14.74 29.74 0.36
C VAL A 646 -15.55 30.94 0.85
N ASN A 647 -16.59 31.36 0.12
CA ASN A 647 -17.53 32.40 0.54
C ASN A 647 -18.72 31.82 1.32
N GLY A 648 -18.93 30.49 1.22
CA GLY A 648 -19.95 29.70 1.91
C GLY A 648 -19.40 28.88 3.04
N ILE A 649 -19.47 27.54 2.88
CA ILE A 649 -19.19 26.57 3.94
C ILE A 649 -17.69 26.37 4.24
N ALA A 650 -16.78 26.80 3.36
CA ALA A 650 -15.33 26.58 3.51
C ALA A 650 -14.55 27.87 3.85
N LYS A 651 -15.12 28.76 4.65
CA LYS A 651 -14.50 30.06 4.98
C LYS A 651 -13.11 29.92 5.62
N ASN A 652 -12.92 28.93 6.46
CA ASN A 652 -11.65 28.69 7.18
C ASN A 652 -10.55 28.10 6.26
N ALA A 653 -10.90 27.60 5.09
CA ALA A 653 -9.96 27.09 4.09
C ALA A 653 -9.45 28.19 3.13
N ARG A 654 -9.98 29.42 3.18
CA ARG A 654 -9.60 30.52 2.29
C ARG A 654 -8.13 30.90 2.45
N ILE A 655 -7.43 31.01 1.33
CA ILE A 655 -6.04 31.47 1.24
C ILE A 655 -6.05 32.90 0.71
N SER A 656 -5.29 33.79 1.32
CA SER A 656 -5.13 35.15 0.83
C SER A 656 -4.17 35.20 -0.36
N GLY A 657 -4.54 35.94 -1.40
CA GLY A 657 -3.67 36.17 -2.55
C GLY A 657 -3.49 35.01 -3.53
N ALA A 658 -4.28 33.95 -3.43
CA ALA A 658 -4.25 32.82 -4.35
C ALA A 658 -5.62 32.54 -4.97
N ASP A 659 -5.65 32.24 -6.28
CA ASP A 659 -6.81 31.71 -6.97
C ASP A 659 -6.95 30.21 -6.63
N MET A 660 -8.02 29.84 -5.94
CA MET A 660 -8.20 28.50 -5.39
C MET A 660 -9.64 28.02 -5.51
N ALA A 661 -9.80 26.72 -5.60
CA ALA A 661 -11.06 26.01 -5.58
C ALA A 661 -11.05 24.94 -4.49
N VAL A 662 -12.14 24.78 -3.74
CA VAL A 662 -12.17 23.88 -2.57
C VAL A 662 -13.56 23.31 -2.34
N LYS A 663 -13.63 22.12 -1.74
CA LYS A 663 -14.86 21.51 -1.23
C LYS A 663 -14.61 20.81 0.09
N THR A 664 -15.53 21.00 1.02
CA THR A 664 -15.57 20.31 2.31
C THR A 664 -16.48 19.08 2.26
N GLY A 665 -16.21 18.11 3.11
CA GLY A 665 -17.06 16.95 3.35
C GLY A 665 -17.09 16.59 4.83
N THR A 666 -18.24 16.15 5.30
CA THR A 666 -18.41 15.56 6.63
C THR A 666 -19.30 14.34 6.50
N THR A 667 -19.10 13.35 7.35
CA THR A 667 -19.93 12.15 7.40
C THR A 667 -20.49 12.00 8.81
N THR A 668 -21.66 11.35 8.90
CA THR A 668 -22.31 11.03 10.15
C THR A 668 -22.10 9.54 10.47
N PHE A 669 -22.51 9.15 11.66
CA PHE A 669 -22.44 7.77 12.12
C PHE A 669 -23.55 6.91 11.52
N GLY A 670 -23.28 5.62 11.36
CA GLY A 670 -24.30 4.64 11.06
C GLY A 670 -25.25 4.42 12.24
N GLN A 671 -26.49 3.97 12.00
CA GLN A 671 -27.48 3.77 13.06
C GLN A 671 -26.96 2.82 14.17
N ALA A 672 -26.24 1.76 13.80
CA ALA A 672 -25.65 0.83 14.77
C ALA A 672 -24.60 1.49 15.70
N GLU A 673 -23.81 2.43 15.18
CA GLU A 673 -22.83 3.21 15.97
C GLU A 673 -23.55 4.20 16.89
N ILE A 674 -24.62 4.86 16.40
CA ILE A 674 -25.47 5.77 17.19
C ILE A 674 -26.13 4.99 18.33
N ASP A 675 -26.73 3.84 18.05
CA ASP A 675 -27.41 3.03 19.05
C ASP A 675 -26.45 2.49 20.12
N LYS A 676 -25.25 2.08 19.70
CA LYS A 676 -24.22 1.51 20.58
C LYS A 676 -23.58 2.54 21.48
N TYR A 677 -23.17 3.67 20.93
CA TYR A 677 -22.36 4.66 21.65
C TYR A 677 -23.14 5.93 22.06
N LYS A 678 -24.42 6.02 21.66
CA LYS A 678 -25.30 7.15 21.94
C LYS A 678 -24.77 8.47 21.39
N PHE A 679 -24.19 8.42 20.17
CA PHE A 679 -23.72 9.63 19.52
C PHE A 679 -24.87 10.60 19.20
N ASP A 680 -24.62 11.87 19.40
CA ASP A 680 -25.45 12.94 18.88
C ASP A 680 -25.17 13.13 17.38
N ALA A 681 -25.95 12.47 16.53
CA ALA A 681 -25.79 12.49 15.09
C ALA A 681 -25.98 13.87 14.46
N ASP A 682 -26.64 14.80 15.16
CA ASP A 682 -26.88 16.15 14.69
C ASP A 682 -25.67 17.09 14.92
N ASN A 683 -24.91 16.84 15.98
CA ASN A 683 -23.81 17.71 16.41
C ASN A 683 -22.43 17.06 16.23
N TYR A 684 -22.37 15.75 15.95
CA TYR A 684 -21.11 15.03 15.83
C TYR A 684 -20.93 14.43 14.44
N SER A 685 -19.69 14.48 13.97
CA SER A 685 -19.25 13.89 12.71
C SER A 685 -18.24 12.77 12.95
N LYS A 686 -18.19 11.81 12.02
CA LYS A 686 -17.20 10.73 12.00
C LYS A 686 -15.93 11.15 11.26
N ASP A 687 -16.09 11.73 10.09
CA ASP A 687 -15.01 12.16 9.18
C ASP A 687 -15.16 13.63 8.82
N SER A 688 -14.04 14.29 8.57
CA SER A 688 -13.95 15.63 8.01
C SER A 688 -12.97 15.66 6.85
N TRP A 689 -13.42 16.20 5.73
CA TRP A 689 -12.66 16.29 4.49
C TRP A 689 -12.55 17.72 4.00
N VAL A 690 -11.39 18.03 3.44
CA VAL A 690 -11.19 19.21 2.61
C VAL A 690 -10.36 18.81 1.40
N VAL A 691 -10.94 18.96 0.20
CA VAL A 691 -10.24 18.73 -1.06
C VAL A 691 -10.29 20.00 -1.85
N GLY A 692 -9.14 20.46 -2.32
CA GLY A 692 -9.09 21.69 -3.10
C GLY A 692 -7.75 21.83 -3.81
N TYR A 693 -7.69 22.83 -4.69
CA TYR A 693 -6.57 23.01 -5.60
C TYR A 693 -6.33 24.47 -5.96
N THR A 694 -5.14 24.76 -6.37
CA THR A 694 -4.73 25.91 -7.18
C THR A 694 -4.47 25.45 -8.61
N SER A 695 -3.97 26.31 -9.49
CA SER A 695 -3.66 25.88 -10.88
C SER A 695 -2.58 24.80 -10.98
N ASN A 696 -1.70 24.65 -9.98
CA ASN A 696 -0.54 23.76 -10.05
C ASN A 696 -0.53 22.59 -9.06
N TYR A 697 -1.29 22.68 -7.95
CA TYR A 697 -1.35 21.60 -6.94
C TYR A 697 -2.76 21.35 -6.44
N THR A 698 -3.06 20.05 -6.19
CA THR A 698 -4.27 19.58 -5.52
C THR A 698 -3.88 18.96 -4.16
N LEU A 699 -4.58 19.37 -3.10
CA LEU A 699 -4.42 18.85 -1.74
C LEU A 699 -5.73 18.25 -1.26
N ALA A 700 -5.69 17.00 -0.81
CA ALA A 700 -6.75 16.37 -0.05
C ALA A 700 -6.31 16.18 1.41
N VAL A 701 -7.17 16.59 2.33
CA VAL A 701 -7.01 16.44 3.78
C VAL A 701 -8.20 15.67 4.31
N TRP A 702 -7.93 14.62 5.05
CA TRP A 702 -8.89 13.88 5.86
C TRP A 702 -8.47 13.94 7.33
N GLN A 703 -9.44 14.09 8.19
CA GLN A 703 -9.31 13.96 9.65
C GLN A 703 -10.48 13.13 10.15
N GLY A 704 -10.23 12.17 11.05
CA GLY A 704 -11.27 11.30 11.56
C GLY A 704 -10.73 10.18 12.43
N PHE A 705 -11.45 9.06 12.44
CA PHE A 705 -11.07 7.86 13.18
C PHE A 705 -11.10 6.65 12.23
N ASP A 706 -10.02 5.89 12.21
CA ASP A 706 -9.92 4.67 11.38
C ASP A 706 -10.96 3.62 11.80
N SER A 707 -11.27 3.56 13.08
CA SER A 707 -12.34 2.72 13.64
C SER A 707 -13.12 3.46 14.74
N ILE A 708 -14.44 3.18 14.80
CA ILE A 708 -15.31 3.68 15.87
C ILE A 708 -15.49 2.58 16.93
N ASP A 709 -14.57 2.51 17.86
CA ASP A 709 -14.50 1.50 18.91
C ASP A 709 -14.82 2.04 20.33
N GLY A 710 -15.22 3.32 20.45
CA GLY A 710 -15.54 3.94 21.73
C GLY A 710 -16.40 5.21 21.62
N PRO A 711 -17.02 5.63 22.74
CA PRO A 711 -17.97 6.74 22.76
C PRO A 711 -17.32 8.13 22.62
N THR A 712 -15.98 8.22 22.65
CA THR A 712 -15.23 9.48 22.50
C THR A 712 -14.73 9.73 21.08
N LYS A 713 -14.95 8.76 20.18
CA LYS A 713 -14.49 8.83 18.79
C LYS A 713 -15.49 9.54 17.88
N TYR A 714 -15.57 10.85 18.06
CA TYR A 714 -16.38 11.77 17.26
C TYR A 714 -15.65 13.10 17.09
N MET A 715 -16.07 13.86 16.09
CA MET A 715 -15.61 15.22 15.82
C MET A 715 -16.76 16.20 16.02
N THR A 716 -16.47 17.31 16.66
CA THR A 716 -17.38 18.45 16.77
C THR A 716 -17.28 19.35 15.55
N GLU A 717 -18.21 20.31 15.41
CA GLU A 717 -18.11 21.35 14.36
C GLU A 717 -16.78 22.11 14.45
N SER A 718 -16.32 22.44 15.65
CA SER A 718 -15.00 23.07 15.86
C SER A 718 -13.87 22.20 15.33
N ASP A 719 -13.93 20.87 15.47
CA ASP A 719 -12.90 19.95 14.95
C ASP A 719 -12.93 19.91 13.43
N THR A 720 -14.11 19.94 12.80
CA THR A 720 -14.23 20.01 11.33
C THR A 720 -13.73 21.34 10.77
N GLN A 721 -13.90 22.45 11.49
CA GLN A 721 -13.30 23.74 11.12
C GLN A 721 -11.76 23.71 11.18
N LYS A 722 -11.17 22.97 12.14
CA LYS A 722 -9.72 22.79 12.23
C LYS A 722 -9.15 22.02 11.04
N THR A 723 -9.90 21.08 10.46
CA THR A 723 -9.53 20.41 9.20
C THR A 723 -9.39 21.43 8.06
N GLN A 724 -10.30 22.43 7.98
CA GLN A 724 -10.20 23.52 7.00
C GLN A 724 -8.96 24.40 7.26
N ILE A 725 -8.65 24.67 8.53
CA ILE A 725 -7.44 25.43 8.92
C ILE A 725 -6.19 24.65 8.53
N LEU A 726 -6.16 23.33 8.79
CA LEU A 726 -5.04 22.46 8.41
C LEU A 726 -4.81 22.48 6.88
N TYR A 727 -5.89 22.36 6.10
CA TYR A 727 -5.84 22.53 4.64
C TYR A 727 -5.24 23.89 4.26
N ARG A 728 -5.74 24.98 4.85
CA ARG A 728 -5.28 26.35 4.57
C ARG A 728 -3.80 26.53 4.85
N ILE A 729 -3.29 26.05 6.01
CA ILE A 729 -1.89 26.15 6.39
C ILE A 729 -1.02 25.47 5.33
N ASN A 730 -1.35 24.23 4.97
CA ASN A 730 -0.56 23.46 4.01
C ASN A 730 -0.63 24.05 2.60
N MET A 731 -1.83 24.41 2.12
CA MET A 731 -1.95 24.99 0.78
C MET A 731 -1.31 26.39 0.71
N GLN A 732 -1.35 27.18 1.78
CA GLN A 732 -0.66 28.47 1.85
C GLN A 732 0.87 28.31 1.74
N ASN A 733 1.42 27.28 2.40
CA ASN A 733 2.84 26.95 2.29
C ASN A 733 3.19 26.49 0.88
N ILE A 734 2.36 25.62 0.28
CA ILE A 734 2.54 25.17 -1.13
C ILE A 734 2.55 26.38 -2.08
N VAL A 735 1.61 27.32 -1.90
CA VAL A 735 1.54 28.56 -2.69
C VAL A 735 2.78 29.45 -2.50
N SER A 736 3.36 29.45 -1.30
CA SER A 736 4.58 30.21 -1.00
C SER A 736 5.81 29.59 -1.65
N ILE A 737 5.89 28.24 -1.71
CA ILE A 737 6.98 27.50 -2.35
C ILE A 737 6.82 27.57 -3.89
N HIS A 738 5.63 27.31 -4.38
CA HIS A 738 5.30 27.22 -5.81
C HIS A 738 4.13 28.14 -6.14
N ARG A 739 4.44 29.37 -6.49
CA ARG A 739 3.43 30.38 -6.78
C ARG A 739 2.54 29.94 -7.97
N PRO A 740 1.21 29.81 -7.76
CA PRO A 740 0.30 29.41 -8.83
C PRO A 740 0.02 30.56 -9.80
N GLY A 741 -0.32 30.22 -11.04
CA GLY A 741 -1.03 31.11 -11.98
C GLY A 741 -2.51 31.18 -11.68
N GLY A 742 -3.27 31.82 -12.58
CA GLY A 742 -4.72 31.71 -12.61
C GLY A 742 -5.17 30.44 -13.34
N PHE A 743 -6.46 30.11 -13.24
CA PHE A 743 -7.05 29.03 -14.02
C PHE A 743 -7.29 29.48 -15.47
N SER A 744 -6.97 28.64 -16.44
CA SER A 744 -7.18 28.88 -17.86
C SER A 744 -8.67 28.85 -18.21
N VAL A 745 -9.16 29.89 -18.87
CA VAL A 745 -10.55 29.97 -19.31
C VAL A 745 -10.68 29.42 -20.74
N PRO A 746 -11.47 28.35 -20.95
CA PRO A 746 -11.71 27.83 -22.29
C PRO A 746 -12.41 28.86 -23.19
N LYS A 747 -12.09 28.86 -24.49
CA LYS A 747 -12.63 29.83 -25.46
C LYS A 747 -14.15 29.81 -25.58
N ASN A 748 -14.78 28.68 -25.37
CA ASN A 748 -16.20 28.43 -25.40
C ASN A 748 -16.92 28.62 -24.07
N VAL A 749 -16.25 29.20 -23.06
CA VAL A 749 -16.84 29.46 -21.75
C VAL A 749 -16.81 30.95 -21.45
N GLY A 750 -17.91 31.48 -20.94
CA GLY A 750 -18.01 32.89 -20.56
C GLY A 750 -18.94 33.08 -19.37
N SER A 751 -18.91 34.31 -18.81
CA SER A 751 -19.84 34.73 -17.75
C SER A 751 -20.91 35.59 -18.34
N ILE A 752 -22.18 35.18 -18.22
CA ILE A 752 -23.35 35.94 -18.66
C ILE A 752 -24.33 36.00 -17.49
N ASN A 753 -24.77 37.19 -17.14
CA ASN A 753 -25.73 37.43 -16.05
C ASN A 753 -25.31 36.83 -14.71
N GLY A 754 -23.99 36.79 -14.44
CA GLY A 754 -23.44 36.25 -13.22
C GLY A 754 -23.28 34.72 -13.23
N GLY A 755 -23.66 34.03 -14.30
CA GLY A 755 -23.45 32.59 -14.47
C GLY A 755 -22.29 32.27 -15.42
N VAL A 756 -21.46 31.28 -15.07
CA VAL A 756 -20.41 30.74 -15.94
C VAL A 756 -20.97 29.56 -16.71
N LYS A 757 -20.94 29.62 -18.03
CA LYS A 757 -21.56 28.61 -18.92
C LYS A 757 -20.85 28.50 -20.26
N ILE A 758 -21.21 27.47 -21.01
CA ILE A 758 -20.80 27.36 -22.43
C ILE A 758 -21.51 28.47 -23.21
N ILE A 759 -20.73 29.20 -24.01
CA ILE A 759 -21.20 30.33 -24.82
C ILE A 759 -20.98 30.08 -26.31
N THR A 760 -21.85 30.66 -27.12
CA THR A 760 -21.71 30.72 -28.58
C THR A 760 -20.64 31.73 -28.97
N GLU A 761 -20.14 31.63 -30.21
CA GLU A 761 -19.19 32.61 -30.76
C GLU A 761 -19.77 34.05 -30.81
N SER A 762 -21.07 34.18 -31.06
CA SER A 762 -21.77 35.49 -31.04
C SER A 762 -21.80 36.09 -29.63
N GLU A 763 -22.12 35.29 -28.62
CA GLU A 763 -22.10 35.72 -27.21
C GLU A 763 -20.68 36.08 -26.75
N ARG A 764 -19.66 35.33 -27.19
CA ARG A 764 -18.25 35.64 -26.91
C ARG A 764 -17.86 37.01 -27.42
N ARG A 765 -18.19 37.32 -28.69
CA ARG A 765 -17.93 38.64 -29.29
C ARG A 765 -18.63 39.77 -28.52
N GLN A 766 -19.87 39.58 -28.11
CA GLN A 766 -20.58 40.56 -27.29
C GLN A 766 -19.90 40.83 -25.94
N ILE A 767 -19.41 39.78 -25.28
CA ILE A 767 -18.67 39.89 -24.01
C ILE A 767 -17.36 40.67 -24.23
N GLU A 768 -16.61 40.34 -25.30
CA GLU A 768 -15.34 41.00 -25.63
C GLU A 768 -15.56 42.49 -25.94
N GLU A 769 -16.62 42.84 -26.69
CA GLU A 769 -16.99 44.22 -26.95
C GLU A 769 -17.39 44.98 -25.68
N GLN A 770 -18.18 44.35 -24.80
CA GLN A 770 -18.56 44.96 -23.52
C GLN A 770 -17.33 45.24 -22.64
N GLN A 771 -16.43 44.28 -22.56
CA GLN A 771 -15.17 44.43 -21.80
C GLN A 771 -14.30 45.54 -22.36
N LYS A 772 -14.20 45.64 -23.67
CA LYS A 772 -13.46 46.71 -24.34
C LYS A 772 -14.08 48.09 -24.04
N ARG A 773 -15.41 48.24 -24.12
CA ARG A 773 -16.11 49.48 -23.75
C ARG A 773 -15.87 49.87 -22.29
N GLN A 774 -15.93 48.90 -21.35
CA GLN A 774 -15.65 49.14 -19.94
C GLN A 774 -14.21 49.59 -19.70
N GLN A 775 -13.23 48.97 -20.40
CA GLN A 775 -11.85 49.39 -20.33
C GLN A 775 -11.63 50.81 -20.85
N GLU A 776 -12.27 51.16 -21.96
CA GLU A 776 -12.23 52.52 -22.53
C GLU A 776 -12.87 53.54 -21.59
N GLU A 777 -14.04 53.20 -20.96
CA GLU A 777 -14.67 54.06 -19.96
C GLU A 777 -13.83 54.27 -18.71
N ASN A 778 -13.19 53.18 -18.19
CA ASN A 778 -12.32 53.28 -17.03
C ASN A 778 -11.05 54.08 -17.34
N SER A 779 -10.51 53.94 -18.55
CA SER A 779 -9.36 54.74 -19.01
C SER A 779 -9.71 56.20 -19.11
N LYS A 780 -10.92 56.56 -19.63
CA LYS A 780 -11.42 57.95 -19.68
C LYS A 780 -11.66 58.53 -18.29
N LYS A 781 -12.18 57.74 -17.33
CA LYS A 781 -12.36 58.18 -15.93
C LYS A 781 -11.06 58.45 -15.24
N ASN A 782 -10.01 57.64 -15.47
CA ASN A 782 -8.68 57.88 -14.91
C ASN A 782 -8.02 59.12 -15.52
N GLN A 783 -8.16 59.36 -16.84
CA GLN A 783 -7.65 60.56 -17.47
C GLN A 783 -8.36 61.86 -17.00
N ASN A 784 -9.68 61.80 -16.72
CA ASN A 784 -10.42 62.92 -16.15
C ASN A 784 -10.10 63.19 -14.68
N ASN A 785 -9.68 62.14 -13.90
CA ASN A 785 -9.21 62.32 -12.54
C ASN A 785 -7.79 62.95 -12.50
N ASP A 786 -6.90 62.59 -13.44
CA ASP A 786 -5.56 63.17 -13.53
C ASP A 786 -5.62 64.64 -14.00
N ASN A 787 -6.55 65.00 -14.95
CA ASN A 787 -6.75 66.40 -15.38
C ASN A 787 -7.45 67.30 -14.33
N ASN A 788 -8.19 66.72 -13.35
CA ASN A 788 -8.77 67.50 -12.26
C ASN A 788 -7.77 67.72 -11.09
N ASN A 789 -6.68 66.99 -11.02
CA ASN A 789 -5.64 67.17 -10.01
C ASN A 789 -4.64 68.24 -10.44
N ASP A 790 -4.48 68.51 -11.77
CA ASP A 790 -3.51 69.55 -12.26
C ASP A 790 -4.10 70.97 -12.30
N ASN A 791 -5.41 71.16 -12.00
CA ASN A 791 -6.05 72.49 -11.98
C ASN A 791 -6.28 73.04 -10.58
N ASN A 792 -5.73 72.46 -9.50
CA ASN A 792 -5.97 72.92 -8.14
C ASN A 792 -4.69 73.49 -7.46
N ASP A 793 -3.60 73.73 -8.20
CA ASP A 793 -2.33 74.24 -7.68
C ASP A 793 -2.01 75.68 -8.17
N ASN A 794 -3.01 76.51 -8.44
CA ASN A 794 -2.74 77.95 -8.57
C ASN A 794 -3.89 78.73 -7.90
N ASP A 795 -3.62 79.26 -6.75
CA ASP A 795 -4.05 80.45 -6.11
C ASP A 795 -4.26 80.24 -4.58
N ASN A 796 -3.39 80.75 -3.82
CA ASN A 796 -3.52 81.67 -2.73
C ASN A 796 -2.52 81.46 -1.61
N ASN A 797 -1.61 82.35 -1.71
CA ASN A 797 -0.84 82.82 -0.59
C ASN A 797 -1.71 83.70 0.30
N ASP A 798 -1.46 83.67 1.57
CA ASP A 798 -1.71 84.62 2.64
C ASP A 798 -2.75 84.35 3.72
N ASN A 799 -2.17 84.30 4.91
CA ASN A 799 -2.63 84.81 6.21
C ASN A 799 -3.52 83.96 7.17
N ASN A 800 -2.77 83.49 8.13
CA ASN A 800 -3.00 83.88 9.57
C ASN A 800 -4.06 83.21 10.44
N SER A 801 -3.51 82.65 11.45
CA SER A 801 -3.97 82.56 12.84
C SER A 801 -5.21 81.84 13.29
N ASN A 802 -4.91 80.98 14.15
CA ASN A 802 -5.58 80.72 15.44
C ASN A 802 -6.89 79.96 15.55
N SER A 803 -6.81 78.98 16.39
CA SER A 803 -7.84 78.59 17.35
C SER A 803 -8.59 77.28 17.15
N SER A 804 -8.18 76.32 17.93
CA SER A 804 -9.02 75.58 18.90
C SER A 804 -10.26 74.85 18.44
N ASN A 805 -10.18 73.63 18.77
CA ASN A 805 -11.22 72.78 19.43
C ASN A 805 -12.26 71.98 18.61
N ASN A 806 -12.12 70.71 18.87
CA ASN A 806 -13.16 69.83 19.29
C ASN A 806 -14.10 69.20 18.29
N ASN A 807 -13.96 67.95 18.41
CA ASN A 807 -15.03 66.89 18.49
C ASN A 807 -15.68 66.34 17.27
N ASN A 808 -15.38 65.08 17.26
CA ASN A 808 -16.37 63.99 17.10
C ASN A 808 -16.95 63.60 15.72
N ASN A 809 -16.68 62.38 15.54
CA ASN A 809 -17.62 61.36 15.00
C ASN A 809 -17.78 61.15 13.51
N ASN A 810 -17.28 59.99 13.26
CA ASN A 810 -18.06 58.93 12.58
C ASN A 810 -17.97 58.74 11.06
N SER A 811 -17.59 57.60 10.82
CA SER A 811 -18.10 56.69 9.78
C SER A 811 -17.49 56.74 8.38
N ASN A 812 -16.89 55.60 8.19
CA ASN A 812 -17.04 54.76 6.99
C ASN A 812 -16.38 55.17 5.68
N ASN A 813 -15.66 54.23 5.34
CA ASN A 813 -15.65 53.56 4.04
C ASN A 813 -14.47 53.79 3.14
N THR A 814 -13.81 52.69 3.00
CA THR A 814 -13.42 52.03 1.76
C THR A 814 -12.33 52.63 0.90
N ASN A 815 -11.60 51.62 0.57
CA ASN A 815 -10.89 51.39 -0.68
C ASN A 815 -9.53 52.06 -0.86
N SER A 816 -8.58 51.16 -0.74
CA SER A 816 -7.99 50.39 -1.84
C SER A 816 -7.17 51.25 -2.81
N ASN A 817 -6.16 50.62 -3.06
CA ASN A 817 -5.39 50.55 -4.29
C ASN A 817 -4.18 51.41 -4.49
N ASN A 818 -3.18 50.59 -4.63
CA ASN A 818 -2.29 50.60 -5.79
C ASN A 818 -1.36 51.78 -5.88
N SER A 819 -0.24 51.58 -6.09
CA SER A 819 0.52 50.80 -7.05
C SER A 819 1.89 51.47 -7.28
N ARG A 820 2.69 50.61 -7.72
CA ARG A 820 3.74 50.82 -8.72
C ARG A 820 4.81 51.83 -8.38
N SER A 821 5.92 51.26 -8.29
CA SER A 821 6.85 50.79 -9.29
C SER A 821 7.74 51.87 -9.85
N ASN A 822 8.79 51.41 -10.09
CA ASN A 822 9.80 51.72 -11.09
C ASN A 822 10.97 52.59 -10.65
N ASN A 823 12.01 51.87 -10.65
CA ASN A 823 13.16 51.94 -11.56
C ASN A 823 14.11 53.12 -11.43
N ASN A 824 15.23 52.64 -11.34
CA ASN A 824 16.50 52.97 -12.02
C ASN A 824 17.58 53.56 -11.15
N ALA A 825 18.57 52.69 -10.99
CA ALA A 825 19.93 52.82 -11.49
C ALA A 825 20.68 54.10 -11.17
N ASN A 826 21.66 54.06 -10.49
CA ASN A 826 23.05 54.14 -10.93
C ASN A 826 24.03 54.50 -9.80
N SER A 827 25.02 53.67 -9.70
CA SER A 827 26.46 53.93 -9.60
C SER A 827 26.96 54.95 -8.59
N SER A 828 27.77 54.48 -7.72
CA SER A 828 29.23 54.67 -7.70
C SER A 828 29.83 54.63 -6.28
N ARG A 829 30.72 53.73 -6.14
CA ARG A 829 32.14 53.84 -5.76
C ARG A 829 32.48 54.68 -4.53
N SER A 830 33.05 54.03 -3.53
CA SER A 830 34.46 54.09 -3.10
C SER A 830 34.59 53.54 -1.68
N GLN A 831 35.34 52.52 -1.53
CA GLN A 831 36.74 52.39 -1.14
C GLN A 831 37.02 52.56 0.35
N ASN A 832 37.72 51.54 0.81
CA ASN A 832 38.79 51.46 1.82
C ASN A 832 38.39 51.57 3.30
N SER A 833 38.86 50.77 4.21
CA SER A 833 40.15 50.08 4.34
C SER A 833 40.15 49.18 5.57
N SER A 834 40.65 47.99 5.40
CA SER A 834 41.74 47.32 6.11
C SER A 834 41.89 47.41 7.62
N ARG A 835 41.98 46.25 8.25
CA ARG A 835 43.13 45.66 8.99
C ARG A 835 42.67 44.55 9.90
N ASN A 836 43.08 43.38 9.59
CA ASN A 836 44.22 42.60 10.11
C ASN A 836 44.23 42.41 11.61
N SER A 837 44.07 41.18 12.05
CA SER A 837 45.15 40.38 12.64
C SER A 837 44.64 39.09 13.24
N GLN A 838 45.09 37.99 12.67
CA GLN A 838 45.43 36.74 13.38
C GLN A 838 46.85 36.90 13.97
N PRO A 839 47.47 35.97 14.73
CA PRO A 839 47.08 34.64 15.26
C PRO A 839 47.63 34.35 16.68
N SER A 840 47.40 33.15 17.18
CA SER A 840 48.37 32.19 17.75
C SER A 840 47.80 31.43 18.95
N THR A 841 47.67 30.13 18.79
CA THR A 841 48.47 28.98 19.19
C THR A 841 48.64 28.68 20.69
N ARG A 842 48.53 27.40 20.94
CA ARG A 842 48.95 26.56 22.10
C ARG A 842 47.91 26.39 23.19
N GLY A 843 47.55 25.23 23.63
CA GLY A 843 48.21 23.91 23.66
C GLY A 843 47.98 23.36 25.04
N GLY A 844 47.74 22.10 25.16
CA GLY A 844 48.04 21.37 26.38
C GLY A 844 46.89 20.72 27.11
N ASN A 845 46.70 19.53 26.80
CA ASN A 845 46.74 18.28 27.61
C ASN A 845 46.06 18.19 29.00
N ASN A 846 45.43 17.03 29.08
CA ASN A 846 45.28 16.14 30.23
C ASN A 846 44.03 16.35 31.15
N ASN A 847 43.13 15.52 31.16
CA ASN A 847 42.98 14.18 31.70
C ASN A 847 41.66 13.57 31.18
#